data_219f36d025a688fdda58877937d8350a
#
_entry.id   219f36d025a688fdda58877937d8350a
#
_cell.length_a   1.000
_cell.length_b   1.000
_cell.length_c   1.000
_cell.angle_alpha   90.00
_cell.angle_beta   90.00
_cell.angle_gamma   90.00
#
_symmetry.space_group_name_H-M   'P 1'
#
loop_
_entity.id
_entity.type
_entity.pdbx_description
1 polymer ?
#
loop_
_entity_poly.entity_id
_entity_poly.type
_entity_poly.pdbx_seq_one_letter_code
_entity_poly.pdbx_strand_id
1 'polypeptide(L)'
;MAKDVQKVIYHNKSKNEGADLNSKWWKTEPEKIHEAIWPLVTFIRQSQSVRHNSNHRFYKLYNNQTLDNLSASRHANNLSSYFGESAKVTFNVVKSCVDTANSKISKNKPRPMFVTENGDWHLQQKAKRLNNYMLALFDQMGSKDGIVRRSLYDIGAEVFFDAAITGTGAAKMTIRNNRVVAERFLSDELIVDQFEGMYRTPRSMHQIKYIDREVLYDIYPDAKHRSMIERARSAETGNATDTQDMVPVIESYHLMSGESAKDGKRSVTIETGTLHSAEWDKEYFPFLVQRWTNRPIGYFGIGLAEELQGIQREINQTLRNIQTGLRRVAVPRTFLHIADVLTKKNMTNEIGEYVYYKEKPPIISTPVAFNAETYNHLDRLFSKAFELTGLSQLSAQSAKPAGLNAAVAMREYQDIESERFATVHKMYENFFTPQATYMAIDLLDTLLAAGHDTVVQARDGITFQPVKYSEVQIPRDSFTVRSYPTAYLPAEPAGKFNKIQELVQGGIYTPDEARQLFDVPDLDKVNRIKNAMPDAITAYIEGIIETGEYQSVEPYQDMAMTKNLAQAYFLQGRANSMPEDRLDLLRRILNEVQNRQEEMEREAMAKQQEQMLAAQAQQMQAQTAMQAEAAAAQPLAGMPPDPAIMQAEAAQGQA
;
A
#
# COMPACT_ATOMS: atom_id res chain seq x y z
N MET A 1 -47.05 -6.83 -4.99
CA MET A 1 -46.04 -6.07 -4.16
C MET A 1 -44.95 -5.39 -5.00
N ALA A 2 -44.25 -6.02 -5.94
CA ALA A 2 -43.19 -5.34 -6.73
C ALA A 2 -43.72 -4.26 -7.70
N LYS A 3 -44.93 -4.42 -8.26
CA LYS A 3 -45.54 -3.43 -9.16
C LYS A 3 -46.12 -2.19 -8.44
N ASP A 4 -46.46 -2.33 -7.17
CA ASP A 4 -47.02 -1.22 -6.40
C ASP A 4 -45.95 -0.35 -5.77
N VAL A 5 -44.76 -0.92 -5.46
CA VAL A 5 -43.58 -0.15 -5.01
C VAL A 5 -43.05 0.73 -6.15
N GLN A 6 -43.10 0.25 -7.40
CA GLN A 6 -42.71 1.08 -8.55
C GLN A 6 -43.65 2.29 -8.73
N LYS A 7 -44.95 2.16 -8.44
CA LYS A 7 -45.91 3.26 -8.56
C LYS A 7 -45.75 4.36 -7.49
N VAL A 8 -45.33 3.99 -6.28
CA VAL A 8 -45.16 4.96 -5.17
C VAL A 8 -43.93 5.84 -5.34
N ILE A 9 -42.88 5.32 -5.95
CA ILE A 9 -41.62 6.07 -6.15
C ILE A 9 -41.67 7.05 -7.33
N TYR A 10 -42.50 6.78 -8.33
CA TYR A 10 -42.61 7.63 -9.52
C TYR A 10 -43.71 8.71 -9.44
N HIS A 11 -44.40 8.89 -8.33
CA HIS A 11 -45.48 9.88 -8.20
C HIS A 11 -45.03 11.29 -7.82
N ASN A 12 -43.75 11.50 -7.53
CA ASN A 12 -43.18 12.85 -7.45
C ASN A 12 -42.53 13.28 -8.80
N LYS A 13 -43.31 13.24 -9.86
CA LYS A 13 -43.01 14.00 -11.08
C LYS A 13 -43.12 15.49 -10.74
N SER A 14 -42.04 16.08 -10.22
CA SER A 14 -41.84 17.51 -10.34
C SER A 14 -41.81 17.81 -11.85
N LYS A 15 -42.61 18.76 -12.26
CA LYS A 15 -42.73 19.26 -13.63
C LYS A 15 -41.37 19.73 -14.20
N ASN A 16 -40.51 18.82 -14.64
CA ASN A 16 -39.51 19.10 -15.65
C ASN A 16 -40.07 18.56 -16.96
N GLU A 17 -40.90 19.38 -17.59
CA GLU A 17 -41.38 19.19 -18.94
C GLU A 17 -40.19 19.10 -19.89
N GLY A 18 -39.96 17.90 -20.47
CA GLY A 18 -39.16 17.76 -21.67
C GLY A 18 -38.06 16.71 -21.69
N ALA A 19 -37.54 16.21 -20.58
CA ALA A 19 -36.51 15.19 -20.62
C ALA A 19 -37.12 13.81 -20.31
N ASP A 20 -37.15 12.93 -21.29
CA ASP A 20 -37.53 11.52 -21.09
C ASP A 20 -36.43 10.81 -20.31
N LEU A 21 -36.54 10.81 -18.97
CA LEU A 21 -35.60 10.16 -18.04
C LEU A 21 -35.46 8.65 -18.27
N ASN A 22 -36.34 8.06 -19.06
CA ASN A 22 -36.28 6.63 -19.47
C ASN A 22 -35.51 6.46 -20.77
N SER A 23 -34.97 7.52 -21.36
CA SER A 23 -34.18 7.36 -22.59
C SER A 23 -32.94 6.53 -22.31
N LYS A 24 -32.80 5.45 -23.06
CA LYS A 24 -31.60 4.61 -23.05
C LYS A 24 -30.50 5.35 -23.79
N TRP A 25 -29.74 6.21 -23.07
CA TRP A 25 -28.74 7.11 -23.64
C TRP A 25 -27.75 6.40 -24.57
N TRP A 26 -27.45 5.13 -24.32
CA TRP A 26 -26.53 4.32 -25.16
C TRP A 26 -27.12 3.95 -26.52
N LYS A 27 -28.44 4.05 -26.69
CA LYS A 27 -29.15 3.85 -27.97
C LYS A 27 -29.38 5.14 -28.75
N THR A 28 -29.04 6.28 -28.15
CA THR A 28 -29.21 7.61 -28.76
C THR A 28 -28.10 7.86 -29.78
N GLU A 29 -28.41 8.66 -30.82
CA GLU A 29 -27.42 9.11 -31.80
C GLU A 29 -26.24 9.80 -31.11
N PRO A 30 -24.99 9.57 -31.58
CA PRO A 30 -23.79 10.06 -30.92
C PRO A 30 -23.80 11.58 -30.64
N GLU A 31 -24.41 12.38 -31.54
CA GLU A 31 -24.45 13.83 -31.40
C GLU A 31 -25.40 14.32 -30.31
N LYS A 32 -26.47 13.56 -30.02
CA LYS A 32 -27.55 13.92 -29.08
C LYS A 32 -27.43 13.21 -27.73
N ILE A 33 -26.37 12.44 -27.50
CA ILE A 33 -26.20 11.68 -26.25
C ILE A 33 -26.19 12.60 -25.02
N HIS A 34 -25.62 13.80 -25.13
CA HIS A 34 -25.57 14.78 -24.05
C HIS A 34 -26.98 15.19 -23.57
N GLU A 35 -27.96 15.32 -24.48
CA GLU A 35 -29.34 15.66 -24.14
C GLU A 35 -30.00 14.59 -23.27
N ALA A 36 -29.59 13.32 -23.41
CA ALA A 36 -30.08 12.21 -22.57
C ALA A 36 -29.30 12.07 -21.25
N ILE A 37 -27.96 12.20 -21.28
CA ILE A 37 -27.10 11.97 -20.13
C ILE A 37 -27.23 13.08 -19.08
N TRP A 38 -27.22 14.35 -19.49
CA TRP A 38 -27.21 15.48 -18.55
C TRP A 38 -28.43 15.50 -17.62
N PRO A 39 -29.67 15.39 -18.11
CA PRO A 39 -30.85 15.33 -17.22
C PRO A 39 -30.85 14.10 -16.32
N LEU A 40 -30.45 12.93 -16.86
CA LEU A 40 -30.36 11.67 -16.12
C LEU A 40 -29.37 11.79 -14.95
N VAL A 41 -28.14 12.20 -15.23
CA VAL A 41 -27.09 12.33 -14.22
C VAL A 41 -27.43 13.40 -13.18
N THR A 42 -28.02 14.52 -13.62
CA THR A 42 -28.49 15.56 -12.70
C THR A 42 -29.58 15.05 -11.77
N PHE A 43 -30.54 14.27 -12.30
CA PHE A 43 -31.59 13.64 -11.50
C PHE A 43 -31.04 12.65 -10.48
N ILE A 44 -30.14 11.76 -10.90
CA ILE A 44 -29.51 10.77 -9.99
C ILE A 44 -28.71 11.50 -8.90
N ARG A 45 -27.95 12.55 -9.26
CA ARG A 45 -27.17 13.35 -8.31
C ARG A 45 -28.06 14.05 -7.29
N GLN A 46 -29.18 14.62 -7.72
CA GLN A 46 -30.17 15.23 -6.83
C GLN A 46 -30.80 14.21 -5.87
N SER A 47 -31.17 13.03 -6.37
CA SER A 47 -31.69 11.94 -5.53
C SER A 47 -30.69 11.46 -4.48
N GLN A 48 -29.39 11.57 -4.76
CA GLN A 48 -28.29 11.22 -3.86
C GLN A 48 -27.71 12.40 -3.07
N SER A 49 -28.38 13.54 -3.07
CA SER A 49 -27.92 14.77 -2.37
C SER A 49 -27.66 14.54 -0.87
N VAL A 50 -28.46 13.70 -0.22
CA VAL A 50 -28.26 13.33 1.19
C VAL A 50 -26.90 12.64 1.39
N ARG A 51 -26.52 11.72 0.49
CA ARG A 51 -25.24 11.03 0.53
C ARG A 51 -24.08 12.01 0.32
N HIS A 52 -24.15 12.86 -0.71
CA HIS A 52 -23.10 13.86 -0.99
C HIS A 52 -22.92 14.82 0.19
N ASN A 53 -24.02 15.32 0.76
CA ASN A 53 -23.96 16.18 1.94
C ASN A 53 -23.37 15.43 3.16
N SER A 54 -23.67 14.16 3.32
CA SER A 54 -23.12 13.34 4.39
C SER A 54 -21.62 13.12 4.21
N ASN A 55 -21.15 12.76 3.01
CA ASN A 55 -19.72 12.63 2.72
C ASN A 55 -18.95 13.91 3.04
N HIS A 56 -19.51 15.06 2.66
CA HIS A 56 -18.92 16.34 2.97
C HIS A 56 -18.84 16.61 4.47
N ARG A 57 -19.86 16.19 5.25
CA ARG A 57 -19.83 16.25 6.72
C ARG A 57 -18.78 15.32 7.29
N PHE A 58 -18.59 14.12 6.73
CA PHE A 58 -17.60 13.15 7.21
C PHE A 58 -16.17 13.68 7.04
N TYR A 59 -15.85 14.29 5.91
CA TYR A 59 -14.55 14.99 5.72
C TYR A 59 -14.36 16.13 6.72
N LYS A 60 -15.40 16.93 6.99
CA LYS A 60 -15.34 17.98 8.01
C LYS A 60 -15.17 17.43 9.41
N LEU A 61 -15.82 16.31 9.72
CA LEU A 61 -15.71 15.63 11.00
C LEU A 61 -14.26 15.12 11.20
N TYR A 62 -13.67 14.52 10.18
CA TYR A 62 -12.27 14.10 10.19
C TYR A 62 -11.32 15.29 10.38
N ASN A 63 -11.55 16.40 9.69
CA ASN A 63 -10.73 17.61 9.78
C ASN A 63 -10.97 18.43 11.05
N ASN A 64 -11.77 17.94 11.99
CA ASN A 64 -12.12 18.65 13.23
C ASN A 64 -12.80 20.02 13.00
N GLN A 65 -13.44 20.20 11.86
CA GLN A 65 -14.24 21.39 11.60
C GLN A 65 -15.57 21.26 12.35
N THR A 66 -15.86 22.21 13.23
CA THR A 66 -17.10 22.18 14.01
C THR A 66 -18.31 22.26 13.09
N LEU A 67 -19.35 21.48 13.39
CA LEU A 67 -20.58 21.40 12.58
C LEU A 67 -21.31 22.76 12.46
N ASP A 68 -21.10 23.66 13.41
CA ASP A 68 -21.71 24.98 13.43
C ASP A 68 -21.18 25.91 12.32
N ASN A 69 -19.97 25.66 11.80
CA ASN A 69 -19.38 26.39 10.67
C ASN A 69 -19.75 25.81 9.31
N LEU A 70 -20.67 24.84 9.27
CA LEU A 70 -21.09 24.21 8.01
C LEU A 70 -21.93 25.12 7.11
N SER A 71 -22.61 26.11 7.68
CA SER A 71 -23.42 27.12 6.96
C SER A 71 -22.69 28.44 6.76
N ALA A 72 -21.59 28.69 7.52
CA ALA A 72 -20.76 29.85 7.29
C ALA A 72 -19.97 29.67 6.01
N SER A 73 -19.97 30.68 5.20
CA SER A 73 -19.23 30.76 3.95
C SER A 73 -17.80 30.23 4.11
N ARG A 74 -17.26 29.63 3.07
CA ARG A 74 -15.91 29.06 2.99
C ARG A 74 -14.77 30.02 3.41
N HIS A 75 -15.10 31.25 3.72
CA HIS A 75 -14.19 32.32 4.16
C HIS A 75 -14.20 32.57 5.67
N ALA A 76 -14.74 31.67 6.50
CA ALA A 76 -14.62 31.80 7.95
C ALA A 76 -13.19 31.52 8.49
N ASN A 77 -12.19 31.85 7.71
CA ASN A 77 -10.85 32.19 8.18
C ASN A 77 -10.79 33.62 8.72
N ASN A 78 -11.92 34.18 9.12
CA ASN A 78 -11.92 35.44 9.86
C ASN A 78 -11.27 35.20 11.23
N LEU A 79 -9.99 35.54 11.31
CA LEU A 79 -9.23 35.63 12.56
C LEU A 79 -10.01 36.40 13.65
N SER A 80 -10.93 37.30 13.26
CA SER A 80 -11.80 38.04 14.19
C SER A 80 -12.79 37.11 14.95
N SER A 81 -13.24 36.00 14.38
CA SER A 81 -14.04 35.01 15.11
C SER A 81 -13.21 34.16 16.09
N TYR A 82 -11.91 34.08 15.88
CA TYR A 82 -10.98 33.41 16.78
C TYR A 82 -10.78 34.14 18.11
N PHE A 83 -10.84 35.47 18.11
CA PHE A 83 -10.64 36.27 19.31
C PHE A 83 -11.93 36.61 20.07
N GLY A 84 -13.09 36.49 19.45
CA GLY A 84 -14.39 36.80 20.06
C GLY A 84 -15.13 35.62 20.66
N GLU A 85 -14.98 34.41 20.09
CA GLU A 85 -15.49 33.18 20.64
C GLU A 85 -14.36 32.38 21.30
N SER A 86 -14.54 32.06 22.56
CA SER A 86 -13.61 31.20 23.32
C SER A 86 -13.35 29.91 22.55
N ALA A 87 -12.06 29.57 22.40
CA ALA A 87 -11.60 28.37 21.73
C ALA A 87 -12.40 27.12 22.15
N LYS A 88 -13.00 26.46 21.17
CA LYS A 88 -13.81 25.24 21.40
C LYS A 88 -12.85 24.06 21.51
N VAL A 89 -12.81 23.43 22.68
CA VAL A 89 -12.03 22.20 22.89
C VAL A 89 -12.77 21.05 22.22
N THR A 90 -12.07 20.32 21.37
CA THR A 90 -12.60 19.12 20.71
C THR A 90 -11.56 18.01 20.76
N PHE A 91 -12.02 16.77 21.00
CA PHE A 91 -11.21 15.58 20.89
C PHE A 91 -11.69 14.77 19.69
N ASN A 92 -10.88 14.67 18.66
CA ASN A 92 -11.27 14.02 17.41
C ASN A 92 -10.93 12.53 17.43
N VAL A 93 -11.89 11.72 17.86
CA VAL A 93 -11.77 10.25 17.87
C VAL A 93 -11.86 9.67 16.47
N VAL A 94 -12.66 10.30 15.60
CA VAL A 94 -12.79 9.87 14.19
C VAL A 94 -11.44 9.90 13.50
N LYS A 95 -10.69 11.00 13.64
CA LYS A 95 -9.36 11.12 13.06
C LYS A 95 -8.41 10.05 13.61
N SER A 96 -8.40 9.87 14.92
CA SER A 96 -7.54 8.86 15.57
C SER A 96 -7.83 7.46 15.04
N CYS A 97 -9.10 7.07 14.89
CA CYS A 97 -9.49 5.77 14.37
C CYS A 97 -9.12 5.60 12.89
N VAL A 98 -9.42 6.60 12.05
CA VAL A 98 -9.12 6.55 10.61
C VAL A 98 -7.61 6.47 10.37
N ASP A 99 -6.82 7.32 11.02
CA ASP A 99 -5.36 7.35 10.85
C ASP A 99 -4.72 6.03 11.31
N THR A 100 -5.20 5.47 12.43
CA THR A 100 -4.71 4.19 12.95
C THR A 100 -5.03 3.03 11.99
N ALA A 101 -6.26 2.96 11.52
CA ALA A 101 -6.70 1.93 10.57
C ALA A 101 -5.94 2.04 9.25
N ASN A 102 -5.81 3.27 8.73
CA ASN A 102 -5.04 3.52 7.50
C ASN A 102 -3.58 3.11 7.66
N SER A 103 -2.92 3.51 8.74
CA SER A 103 -1.53 3.15 9.02
C SER A 103 -1.31 1.65 9.15
N LYS A 104 -2.27 0.90 9.69
CA LYS A 104 -2.15 -0.56 9.85
C LYS A 104 -2.29 -1.30 8.53
N ILE A 105 -3.26 -0.93 7.69
CA ILE A 105 -3.61 -1.68 6.49
C ILE A 105 -2.81 -1.23 5.28
N SER A 106 -2.63 0.08 5.07
CA SER A 106 -1.93 0.60 3.89
C SER A 106 -0.42 0.30 3.85
N LYS A 107 0.17 -0.09 4.98
CA LYS A 107 1.56 -0.61 5.00
C LYS A 107 1.73 -1.87 4.17
N ASN A 108 0.69 -2.68 4.03
CA ASN A 108 0.72 -3.89 3.24
C ASN A 108 0.66 -3.54 1.75
N LYS A 109 1.56 -4.10 0.97
CA LYS A 109 1.60 -3.98 -0.48
C LYS A 109 1.19 -5.30 -1.10
N PRO A 110 -0.11 -5.54 -1.37
CA PRO A 110 -0.57 -6.79 -1.94
C PRO A 110 0.08 -7.03 -3.30
N ARG A 111 0.61 -8.24 -3.49
CA ARG A 111 1.32 -8.62 -4.72
C ARG A 111 0.48 -9.61 -5.50
N PRO A 112 0.19 -9.36 -6.78
CA PRO A 112 -0.46 -10.35 -7.62
C PRO A 112 0.47 -11.54 -7.84
N MET A 113 -0.09 -12.75 -7.77
CA MET A 113 0.59 -13.98 -8.08
C MET A 113 -0.20 -14.72 -9.15
N PHE A 114 0.42 -14.92 -10.29
CA PHE A 114 -0.15 -15.66 -11.41
C PHE A 114 0.12 -17.15 -11.23
N VAL A 115 -0.93 -17.90 -11.06
CA VAL A 115 -0.88 -19.37 -10.92
C VAL A 115 -1.46 -19.96 -12.18
N THR A 116 -0.69 -20.80 -12.86
CA THR A 116 -1.12 -21.54 -14.05
C THR A 116 -1.64 -22.91 -13.65
N GLU A 117 -2.84 -23.26 -14.08
CA GLU A 117 -3.41 -24.58 -13.87
C GLU A 117 -2.90 -25.53 -14.97
N ASN A 118 -2.25 -26.64 -14.56
CA ASN A 118 -1.68 -27.66 -15.47
C ASN A 118 -0.80 -27.09 -16.60
N GLY A 119 -0.16 -25.96 -16.34
CA GLY A 119 0.63 -25.26 -17.34
C GLY A 119 1.90 -26.01 -17.69
N ASP A 120 2.23 -26.02 -18.97
CA ASP A 120 3.55 -26.35 -19.45
C ASP A 120 4.61 -25.51 -18.71
N TRP A 121 5.80 -26.07 -18.56
CA TRP A 121 6.92 -25.41 -17.90
C TRP A 121 7.18 -23.99 -18.44
N HIS A 122 7.09 -23.79 -19.77
CA HIS A 122 7.23 -22.46 -20.38
C HIS A 122 6.18 -21.46 -19.91
N LEU A 123 4.96 -21.93 -19.67
CA LEU A 123 3.87 -21.09 -19.18
C LEU A 123 4.13 -20.68 -17.73
N GLN A 124 4.67 -21.58 -16.90
CA GLN A 124 5.05 -21.28 -15.52
C GLN A 124 6.18 -20.26 -15.45
N GLN A 125 7.20 -20.35 -16.32
CA GLN A 125 8.27 -19.37 -16.40
C GLN A 125 7.76 -18.00 -16.86
N LYS A 126 6.88 -17.95 -17.85
CA LYS A 126 6.21 -16.70 -18.25
C LYS A 126 5.39 -16.09 -17.11
N ALA A 127 4.68 -16.92 -16.33
CA ALA A 127 3.91 -16.46 -15.17
C ALA A 127 4.83 -15.85 -14.09
N LYS A 128 5.99 -16.45 -13.84
CA LYS A 128 7.00 -15.89 -12.90
C LYS A 128 7.52 -14.53 -13.40
N ARG A 129 7.82 -14.39 -14.67
CA ARG A 129 8.24 -13.12 -15.28
C ARG A 129 7.12 -12.09 -15.28
N LEU A 130 5.88 -12.51 -15.54
CA LEU A 130 4.70 -11.63 -15.47
C LEU A 130 4.47 -11.10 -14.04
N ASN A 131 4.73 -11.91 -13.00
CA ASN A 131 4.69 -11.44 -11.62
C ASN A 131 5.65 -10.24 -11.41
N ASN A 132 6.90 -10.37 -11.84
CA ASN A 132 7.91 -9.31 -11.70
C ASN A 132 7.55 -8.08 -12.54
N TYR A 133 7.03 -8.29 -13.76
CA TYR A 133 6.55 -7.23 -14.63
C TYR A 133 5.40 -6.43 -14.00
N MET A 134 4.39 -7.13 -13.45
CA MET A 134 3.23 -6.48 -12.84
C MET A 134 3.60 -5.70 -11.57
N LEU A 135 4.54 -6.18 -10.77
CA LEU A 135 5.04 -5.43 -9.62
C LEU A 135 5.71 -4.13 -10.05
N ALA A 136 6.58 -4.19 -11.05
CA ALA A 136 7.25 -3.02 -11.60
C ALA A 136 6.26 -2.06 -12.29
N LEU A 137 5.21 -2.58 -12.93
CA LEU A 137 4.14 -1.77 -13.50
C LEU A 137 3.37 -1.02 -12.41
N PHE A 138 3.01 -1.68 -11.30
CA PHE A 138 2.31 -1.05 -10.18
C PHE A 138 3.13 0.09 -9.55
N ASP A 139 4.45 -0.05 -9.49
CA ASP A 139 5.33 1.02 -9.00
C ASP A 139 5.38 2.25 -9.94
N GLN A 140 4.98 2.10 -11.21
CA GLN A 140 5.06 3.16 -12.23
C GLN A 140 3.71 3.62 -12.77
N MET A 141 2.60 3.08 -12.28
CA MET A 141 1.27 3.24 -12.86
C MET A 141 0.60 4.57 -12.49
N GLY A 142 1.04 5.24 -11.43
CA GLY A 142 0.43 6.48 -10.98
C GLY A 142 0.72 7.68 -11.89
N SER A 143 -0.12 8.69 -11.79
CA SER A 143 0.12 9.99 -12.41
C SER A 143 1.39 10.63 -11.83
N LYS A 144 2.00 11.54 -12.60
CA LYS A 144 3.13 12.33 -12.10
C LYS A 144 2.64 13.33 -11.06
N ASP A 145 3.29 13.33 -9.90
CA ASP A 145 3.18 14.36 -8.90
C ASP A 145 4.50 15.17 -8.91
N GLY A 146 4.50 16.28 -9.62
CA GLY A 146 5.71 17.01 -9.92
C GLY A 146 6.72 16.20 -10.74
N ILE A 147 7.91 15.93 -10.16
CA ILE A 147 9.00 15.19 -10.79
C ILE A 147 8.82 13.68 -10.60
N VAL A 148 8.20 13.26 -9.50
CA VAL A 148 8.09 11.85 -9.10
C VAL A 148 6.81 11.22 -9.65
N ARG A 149 6.92 10.00 -10.17
CA ARG A 149 5.75 9.20 -10.53
C ARG A 149 5.26 8.43 -9.31
N ARG A 150 3.97 8.52 -9.05
CA ARG A 150 3.34 7.81 -7.94
C ARG A 150 3.16 6.33 -8.27
N SER A 151 3.19 5.48 -7.28
CA SER A 151 2.86 4.06 -7.43
C SER A 151 1.34 3.83 -7.31
N LEU A 152 0.86 2.70 -7.79
CA LEU A 152 -0.51 2.27 -7.54
C LEU A 152 -0.74 2.05 -6.03
N TYR A 153 0.29 1.68 -5.27
CA TYR A 153 0.21 1.51 -3.82
C TYR A 153 -0.03 2.83 -3.09
N ASP A 154 0.57 3.93 -3.56
CA ASP A 154 0.31 5.27 -3.00
C ASP A 154 -1.14 5.69 -3.26
N ILE A 155 -1.62 5.48 -4.50
CA ILE A 155 -3.00 5.75 -4.89
C ILE A 155 -3.96 4.87 -4.07
N GLY A 156 -3.65 3.57 -3.93
CA GLY A 156 -4.48 2.63 -3.17
C GLY A 156 -4.58 3.00 -1.69
N ALA A 157 -3.51 3.52 -1.09
CA ALA A 157 -3.54 4.03 0.29
C ALA A 157 -4.47 5.24 0.45
N GLU A 158 -4.47 6.17 -0.53
CA GLU A 158 -5.38 7.31 -0.54
C GLU A 158 -6.83 6.90 -0.80
N VAL A 159 -7.07 5.97 -1.70
CA VAL A 159 -8.40 5.40 -1.97
C VAL A 159 -8.93 4.68 -0.74
N PHE A 160 -8.06 3.97 -0.01
CA PHE A 160 -8.41 3.33 1.25
C PHE A 160 -8.76 4.36 2.34
N PHE A 161 -8.00 5.43 2.41
CA PHE A 161 -8.27 6.55 3.32
C PHE A 161 -9.64 7.18 3.05
N ASP A 162 -9.99 7.43 1.78
CA ASP A 162 -11.32 7.91 1.40
C ASP A 162 -12.41 6.91 1.79
N ALA A 163 -12.17 5.60 1.57
CA ALA A 163 -13.09 4.55 1.97
C ALA A 163 -13.29 4.50 3.48
N ALA A 164 -12.23 4.70 4.27
CA ALA A 164 -12.32 4.76 5.73
C ALA A 164 -13.17 5.95 6.21
N ILE A 165 -13.13 7.08 5.53
CA ILE A 165 -13.92 8.27 5.90
C ILE A 165 -15.36 8.18 5.39
N THR A 166 -15.55 8.00 4.07
CA THR A 166 -16.86 8.11 3.41
C THR A 166 -17.53 6.77 3.13
N GLY A 167 -16.85 5.67 3.41
CA GLY A 167 -17.31 4.30 3.11
C GLY A 167 -16.90 3.79 1.74
N THR A 168 -16.54 4.66 0.80
CA THR A 168 -16.16 4.28 -0.56
C THR A 168 -15.05 5.17 -1.08
N GLY A 169 -13.95 4.56 -1.48
CA GLY A 169 -12.88 5.19 -2.24
C GLY A 169 -12.85 4.65 -3.66
N ALA A 170 -12.34 5.44 -4.60
CA ALA A 170 -12.31 5.06 -6.00
C ALA A 170 -11.07 5.57 -6.72
N ALA A 171 -10.61 4.78 -7.68
CA ALA A 171 -9.61 5.18 -8.66
C ALA A 171 -10.07 4.77 -10.06
N LYS A 172 -9.56 5.45 -11.05
CA LYS A 172 -9.80 5.16 -12.47
C LYS A 172 -8.52 4.70 -13.12
N MET A 173 -8.60 3.62 -13.86
CA MET A 173 -7.48 3.10 -14.64
C MET A 173 -7.77 3.28 -16.12
N THR A 174 -6.86 3.95 -16.82
CA THR A 174 -7.02 4.27 -18.26
C THR A 174 -5.69 4.27 -18.98
N ILE A 175 -5.75 4.24 -20.31
CA ILE A 175 -4.59 4.46 -21.15
C ILE A 175 -4.42 5.97 -21.38
N ARG A 176 -3.22 6.49 -21.08
CA ARG A 176 -2.83 7.86 -21.36
C ARG A 176 -1.40 7.89 -21.90
N ASN A 177 -1.18 8.53 -23.03
CA ASN A 177 0.14 8.60 -23.68
C ASN A 177 0.79 7.22 -23.83
N ASN A 178 0.03 6.24 -24.34
CA ASN A 178 0.46 4.84 -24.56
C ASN A 178 0.96 4.13 -23.30
N ARG A 179 0.41 4.49 -22.14
CA ARG A 179 0.72 3.86 -20.85
C ARG A 179 -0.54 3.65 -20.04
N VAL A 180 -0.55 2.63 -19.23
CA VAL A 180 -1.59 2.41 -18.23
C VAL A 180 -1.35 3.35 -17.07
N VAL A 181 -2.35 4.16 -16.73
CA VAL A 181 -2.30 5.14 -15.65
C VAL A 181 -3.49 4.96 -14.73
N ALA A 182 -3.23 4.96 -13.43
CA ALA A 182 -4.26 5.00 -12.40
C ALA A 182 -4.33 6.40 -11.78
N GLU A 183 -5.55 6.91 -11.57
CA GLU A 183 -5.81 8.22 -10.96
C GLU A 183 -6.88 8.06 -9.88
N ARG A 184 -6.64 8.61 -8.67
CA ARG A 184 -7.63 8.69 -7.61
C ARG A 184 -8.70 9.71 -7.98
N PHE A 185 -9.95 9.43 -7.64
CA PHE A 185 -11.05 10.38 -7.68
C PHE A 185 -11.99 10.19 -6.48
N LEU A 186 -12.74 11.22 -6.12
CA LEU A 186 -13.63 11.17 -4.97
C LEU A 186 -14.90 10.37 -5.28
N SER A 187 -15.41 9.64 -4.30
CA SER A 187 -16.66 8.86 -4.45
C SER A 187 -17.87 9.71 -4.83
N ASP A 188 -17.81 11.02 -4.62
CA ASP A 188 -18.87 11.97 -4.99
C ASP A 188 -18.90 12.29 -6.49
N GLU A 189 -17.79 12.03 -7.19
CA GLU A 189 -17.74 12.13 -8.65
C GLU A 189 -18.41 10.93 -9.32
N LEU A 190 -18.55 9.80 -8.60
CA LEU A 190 -19.13 8.57 -9.11
C LEU A 190 -20.64 8.57 -8.92
N ILE A 191 -21.37 8.46 -10.02
CA ILE A 191 -22.83 8.47 -10.06
C ILE A 191 -23.34 7.14 -10.58
N VAL A 192 -24.10 6.45 -9.76
CA VAL A 192 -24.68 5.13 -10.03
C VAL A 192 -26.15 5.18 -9.68
N ASP A 193 -27.01 4.69 -10.55
CA ASP A 193 -28.44 4.59 -10.25
C ASP A 193 -28.68 3.69 -9.03
N GLN A 194 -29.60 4.10 -8.15
CA GLN A 194 -29.84 3.42 -6.87
C GLN A 194 -30.38 2.00 -7.08
N PHE A 195 -31.24 1.80 -8.07
CA PHE A 195 -31.84 0.48 -8.33
C PHE A 195 -30.85 -0.44 -9.05
N GLU A 196 -30.13 0.06 -10.06
CA GLU A 196 -29.07 -0.71 -10.70
C GLU A 196 -27.93 -1.05 -9.73
N GLY A 197 -27.61 -0.12 -8.82
CA GLY A 197 -26.55 -0.30 -7.83
C GLY A 197 -26.97 -1.12 -6.60
N MET A 198 -28.25 -1.55 -6.48
CA MET A 198 -28.76 -2.21 -5.28
C MET A 198 -27.92 -3.43 -4.87
N TYR A 199 -27.54 -4.26 -5.82
CA TYR A 199 -26.71 -5.46 -5.61
C TYR A 199 -25.24 -5.26 -6.03
N ARG A 200 -24.80 -4.01 -6.23
CA ARG A 200 -23.44 -3.63 -6.59
C ARG A 200 -22.99 -4.05 -8.00
N THR A 201 -23.90 -4.43 -8.85
CA THR A 201 -23.66 -4.81 -10.24
C THR A 201 -24.43 -3.90 -11.20
N PRO A 202 -24.19 -2.59 -11.22
CA PRO A 202 -24.84 -1.69 -12.16
C PRO A 202 -24.39 -1.99 -13.59
N ARG A 203 -25.24 -1.66 -14.56
CA ARG A 203 -24.89 -1.72 -15.99
C ARG A 203 -24.47 -0.38 -16.54
N SER A 204 -24.86 0.72 -15.88
CA SER A 204 -24.44 2.06 -16.27
C SER A 204 -23.79 2.77 -15.10
N MET A 205 -22.69 3.45 -15.36
CA MET A 205 -21.98 4.27 -14.40
C MET A 205 -21.53 5.58 -15.05
N HIS A 206 -21.57 6.64 -14.26
CA HIS A 206 -21.17 7.96 -14.74
C HIS A 206 -20.16 8.56 -13.78
N GLN A 207 -19.21 9.31 -14.32
CA GLN A 207 -18.25 10.11 -13.55
C GLN A 207 -18.37 11.58 -13.97
N ILE A 208 -18.51 12.47 -12.98
CA ILE A 208 -18.46 13.91 -13.20
C ILE A 208 -17.07 14.42 -12.82
N LYS A 209 -16.39 15.05 -13.75
CA LYS A 209 -15.11 15.71 -13.53
C LYS A 209 -15.23 17.20 -13.86
N TYR A 210 -14.41 18.01 -13.18
CA TYR A 210 -14.23 19.41 -13.51
C TYR A 210 -12.88 19.57 -14.18
N ILE A 211 -12.85 19.99 -15.43
CA ILE A 211 -11.64 20.09 -16.25
C ILE A 211 -11.51 21.53 -16.72
N ASP A 212 -10.31 22.07 -16.65
CA ASP A 212 -10.01 23.41 -17.16
C ASP A 212 -10.32 23.48 -18.66
N ARG A 213 -10.91 24.58 -19.11
CA ARG A 213 -11.33 24.78 -20.49
C ARG A 213 -10.17 24.71 -21.48
N GLU A 214 -9.01 25.25 -21.12
CA GLU A 214 -7.82 25.20 -21.96
C GLU A 214 -7.33 23.75 -22.14
N VAL A 215 -7.40 22.94 -21.09
CA VAL A 215 -7.06 21.49 -21.15
C VAL A 215 -8.04 20.75 -22.08
N LEU A 216 -9.33 21.12 -22.05
CA LEU A 216 -10.31 20.53 -22.97
C LEU A 216 -10.05 20.91 -24.43
N TYR A 217 -9.57 22.13 -24.70
CA TYR A 217 -9.19 22.55 -26.06
C TYR A 217 -7.98 21.76 -26.59
N ASP A 218 -7.05 21.38 -25.71
CA ASP A 218 -5.90 20.55 -26.07
C ASP A 218 -6.31 19.10 -26.34
N ILE A 219 -7.21 18.55 -25.53
CA ILE A 219 -7.71 17.17 -25.69
C ILE A 219 -8.61 17.03 -26.92
N TYR A 220 -9.43 18.07 -27.22
CA TYR A 220 -10.40 18.08 -28.32
C TYR A 220 -10.16 19.28 -29.25
N PRO A 221 -9.14 19.22 -30.12
CA PRO A 221 -8.71 20.36 -30.94
C PRO A 221 -9.67 20.72 -32.09
N ASP A 222 -10.63 19.84 -32.42
CA ASP A 222 -11.55 20.03 -33.54
C ASP A 222 -12.40 21.29 -33.38
N ALA A 223 -12.62 22.05 -34.48
CA ALA A 223 -13.37 23.30 -34.46
C ALA A 223 -14.82 23.14 -33.93
N LYS A 224 -15.47 22.00 -34.23
CA LYS A 224 -16.81 21.67 -33.72
C LYS A 224 -16.80 21.53 -32.19
N HIS A 225 -15.87 20.74 -31.66
CA HIS A 225 -15.72 20.55 -30.22
C HIS A 225 -15.33 21.86 -29.51
N ARG A 226 -14.45 22.63 -30.11
CA ARG A 226 -14.00 23.92 -29.56
C ARG A 226 -15.16 24.88 -29.37
N SER A 227 -16.07 24.99 -30.38
CA SER A 227 -17.27 25.83 -30.24
C SER A 227 -18.26 25.36 -29.18
N MET A 228 -18.34 24.03 -28.93
CA MET A 228 -19.14 23.46 -27.87
C MET A 228 -18.54 23.78 -26.49
N ILE A 229 -17.23 23.60 -26.35
CA ILE A 229 -16.50 23.87 -25.11
C ILE A 229 -16.58 25.36 -24.75
N GLU A 230 -16.49 26.28 -25.74
CA GLU A 230 -16.61 27.70 -25.53
C GLU A 230 -17.97 28.12 -24.95
N ARG A 231 -19.06 27.48 -25.41
CA ARG A 231 -20.42 27.72 -24.93
C ARG A 231 -20.76 27.04 -23.61
N ALA A 232 -19.94 26.09 -23.16
CA ALA A 232 -20.20 25.39 -21.93
C ALA A 232 -20.08 26.30 -20.71
N ARG A 233 -20.99 26.13 -19.76
CA ARG A 233 -20.95 26.94 -18.52
C ARG A 233 -19.80 26.47 -17.63
N SER A 234 -19.10 27.41 -17.05
CA SER A 234 -18.13 27.12 -16.01
C SER A 234 -18.83 26.68 -14.73
N ALA A 235 -18.18 25.81 -13.97
CA ALA A 235 -18.67 25.39 -12.68
C ALA A 235 -18.58 26.57 -11.70
N GLU A 236 -19.71 27.16 -11.37
CA GLU A 236 -19.80 28.19 -10.33
C GLU A 236 -19.83 27.48 -8.96
N THR A 237 -18.79 27.66 -8.15
CA THR A 237 -18.78 27.18 -6.76
C THR A 237 -19.51 28.12 -5.80
N GLY A 238 -20.10 29.19 -6.33
CA GLY A 238 -20.83 30.22 -5.58
C GLY A 238 -19.93 31.19 -4.81
N ASN A 239 -18.63 31.20 -5.06
CA ASN A 239 -17.68 32.12 -4.48
C ASN A 239 -17.22 33.13 -5.56
N ALA A 240 -17.28 34.40 -5.24
CA ALA A 240 -16.80 35.47 -6.11
C ALA A 240 -15.28 35.46 -6.40
N THR A 241 -14.56 34.48 -5.88
CA THR A 241 -13.10 34.33 -5.98
C THR A 241 -12.66 33.14 -6.86
N ASP A 242 -13.58 32.44 -7.51
CA ASP A 242 -13.22 31.40 -8.44
C ASP A 242 -12.62 32.01 -9.70
N THR A 243 -11.32 31.91 -9.86
CA THR A 243 -10.54 32.46 -10.97
C THR A 243 -10.33 31.43 -12.10
N GLN A 244 -10.69 30.19 -11.90
CA GLN A 244 -10.47 29.11 -12.86
C GLN A 244 -11.75 28.77 -13.63
N ASP A 245 -11.61 28.67 -14.94
CA ASP A 245 -12.69 28.34 -15.87
C ASP A 245 -12.83 26.81 -16.00
N MET A 246 -13.40 26.19 -14.97
CA MET A 246 -13.58 24.73 -14.89
C MET A 246 -14.91 24.32 -15.51
N VAL A 247 -14.87 23.50 -16.54
CA VAL A 247 -16.05 22.96 -17.21
C VAL A 247 -16.40 21.58 -16.63
N PRO A 248 -17.67 21.35 -16.22
CA PRO A 248 -18.10 20.03 -15.80
C PRO A 248 -18.22 19.11 -17.02
N VAL A 249 -17.55 17.96 -16.94
CA VAL A 249 -17.53 16.92 -17.98
C VAL A 249 -18.10 15.64 -17.36
N ILE A 250 -19.04 15.01 -18.06
CA ILE A 250 -19.62 13.72 -17.65
C ILE A 250 -19.06 12.65 -18.57
N GLU A 251 -18.39 11.68 -17.98
CA GLU A 251 -17.98 10.46 -18.65
C GLU A 251 -18.91 9.32 -18.25
N SER A 252 -19.55 8.71 -19.22
CA SER A 252 -20.60 7.71 -19.03
C SER A 252 -20.21 6.41 -19.68
N TYR A 253 -20.45 5.32 -18.96
CA TYR A 253 -20.21 3.97 -19.41
C TYR A 253 -21.47 3.13 -19.30
N HIS A 254 -21.74 2.32 -20.31
CA HIS A 254 -22.77 1.29 -20.31
C HIS A 254 -22.12 -0.03 -20.70
N LEU A 255 -22.31 -1.07 -19.88
CA LEU A 255 -21.86 -2.42 -20.19
C LEU A 255 -22.86 -3.10 -21.12
N MET A 256 -22.39 -4.05 -21.93
CA MET A 256 -23.24 -4.83 -22.80
C MET A 256 -24.45 -5.41 -22.07
N SER A 257 -25.64 -5.26 -22.63
CA SER A 257 -26.91 -5.72 -22.03
C SER A 257 -27.00 -7.25 -21.95
N GLY A 258 -26.21 -7.98 -22.72
CA GLY A 258 -26.14 -9.44 -22.74
C GLY A 258 -24.94 -9.89 -23.57
N GLU A 259 -24.58 -11.16 -23.48
CA GLU A 259 -23.39 -11.73 -24.19
C GLU A 259 -23.39 -11.51 -25.71
N SER A 260 -24.54 -11.50 -26.34
CA SER A 260 -24.71 -11.26 -27.79
C SER A 260 -25.06 -9.82 -28.13
N ALA A 261 -25.29 -8.96 -27.14
CA ALA A 261 -25.67 -7.57 -27.38
C ALA A 261 -24.40 -6.71 -27.55
N LYS A 262 -24.29 -6.04 -28.70
CA LYS A 262 -23.21 -5.08 -28.99
C LYS A 262 -23.64 -3.65 -28.68
N ASP A 263 -24.23 -3.43 -27.51
CA ASP A 263 -24.78 -2.12 -27.09
C ASP A 263 -23.95 -1.44 -26.00
N GLY A 264 -22.81 -1.99 -25.65
CA GLY A 264 -21.87 -1.36 -24.73
C GLY A 264 -21.35 -0.04 -25.28
N LYS A 265 -21.35 1.03 -24.47
CA LYS A 265 -21.01 2.37 -24.93
C LYS A 265 -20.27 3.19 -23.91
N ARG A 266 -19.28 3.92 -24.37
CA ARG A 266 -18.60 4.97 -23.61
C ARG A 266 -18.89 6.32 -24.26
N SER A 267 -19.22 7.33 -23.47
CA SER A 267 -19.44 8.69 -23.95
C SER A 267 -18.84 9.71 -23.02
N VAL A 268 -18.27 10.77 -23.57
CA VAL A 268 -17.78 11.96 -22.86
C VAL A 268 -18.61 13.14 -23.31
N THR A 269 -19.32 13.78 -22.40
CA THR A 269 -20.26 14.84 -22.69
C THR A 269 -20.04 16.07 -21.80
N ILE A 270 -20.30 17.22 -22.38
CA ILE A 270 -20.47 18.49 -21.68
C ILE A 270 -21.92 18.93 -21.83
N GLU A 271 -22.38 19.94 -21.09
CA GLU A 271 -23.76 20.44 -21.17
C GLU A 271 -24.20 20.78 -22.59
N THR A 272 -23.30 21.32 -23.39
CA THR A 272 -23.55 21.85 -24.73
C THR A 272 -23.34 20.85 -25.86
N GLY A 273 -22.83 19.65 -25.59
CA GLY A 273 -22.57 18.68 -26.64
C GLY A 273 -21.85 17.41 -26.21
N THR A 274 -21.77 16.46 -27.13
CA THR A 274 -21.02 15.22 -26.99
C THR A 274 -19.62 15.40 -27.56
N LEU A 275 -18.59 15.26 -26.72
CA LEU A 275 -17.18 15.40 -27.13
C LEU A 275 -16.63 14.11 -27.73
N HIS A 276 -17.02 12.96 -27.15
CA HIS A 276 -16.55 11.66 -27.62
C HIS A 276 -17.63 10.60 -27.40
N SER A 277 -17.76 9.69 -28.34
CA SER A 277 -18.62 8.50 -28.20
C SER A 277 -17.96 7.34 -28.93
N ALA A 278 -17.78 6.23 -28.20
CA ALA A 278 -17.19 5.00 -28.72
C ALA A 278 -17.94 3.77 -28.19
N GLU A 279 -17.79 2.65 -28.86
CA GLU A 279 -18.25 1.37 -28.36
C GLU A 279 -17.41 0.97 -27.13
N TRP A 280 -18.04 0.26 -26.20
CA TRP A 280 -17.38 -0.29 -25.00
C TRP A 280 -17.62 -1.79 -24.98
N ASP A 281 -16.61 -2.53 -25.41
CA ASP A 281 -16.63 -3.99 -25.59
C ASP A 281 -16.24 -4.76 -24.32
N LYS A 282 -15.92 -4.03 -23.24
CA LYS A 282 -15.44 -4.62 -21.99
C LYS A 282 -16.60 -4.93 -21.03
N GLU A 283 -16.45 -6.02 -20.27
CA GLU A 283 -17.43 -6.46 -19.27
C GLU A 283 -17.33 -5.71 -17.93
N TYR A 284 -16.45 -4.74 -17.82
CA TYR A 284 -16.20 -4.00 -16.60
C TYR A 284 -16.07 -2.49 -16.87
N PHE A 285 -16.24 -1.71 -15.79
CA PHE A 285 -16.00 -0.28 -15.81
C PHE A 285 -14.52 0.02 -15.49
N PRO A 286 -13.94 1.10 -16.01
CA PRO A 286 -12.55 1.47 -15.73
C PRO A 286 -12.36 2.03 -14.32
N PHE A 287 -13.22 1.67 -13.38
CA PHE A 287 -13.24 2.15 -12.00
C PHE A 287 -12.83 1.05 -11.04
N LEU A 288 -11.76 1.28 -10.31
CA LEU A 288 -11.34 0.50 -9.16
C LEU A 288 -12.07 1.04 -7.93
N VAL A 289 -12.95 0.25 -7.35
CA VAL A 289 -13.78 0.69 -6.23
C VAL A 289 -13.45 -0.12 -4.99
N GLN A 290 -13.08 0.60 -3.94
CA GLN A 290 -12.82 0.04 -2.63
C GLN A 290 -13.88 0.50 -1.63
N ARG A 291 -14.39 -0.42 -0.82
CA ARG A 291 -15.34 -0.12 0.25
C ARG A 291 -14.74 -0.47 1.59
N TRP A 292 -14.97 0.37 2.59
CA TRP A 292 -14.60 0.04 3.96
C TRP A 292 -15.44 -1.13 4.48
N THR A 293 -16.75 -0.94 4.53
CA THR A 293 -17.71 -2.00 4.85
C THR A 293 -18.84 -1.96 3.83
N ASN A 294 -19.27 -3.13 3.36
CA ASN A 294 -20.37 -3.23 2.41
C ASN A 294 -21.71 -2.97 3.10
N ARG A 295 -22.53 -2.11 2.52
CA ARG A 295 -23.97 -2.03 2.91
C ARG A 295 -24.68 -3.30 2.47
N PRO A 296 -25.64 -3.83 3.21
CA PRO A 296 -26.48 -4.94 2.77
C PRO A 296 -27.19 -4.63 1.43
N ILE A 297 -27.66 -3.40 1.27
CA ILE A 297 -28.34 -2.91 0.08
C ILE A 297 -27.70 -1.59 -0.35
N GLY A 298 -27.33 -1.46 -1.63
CA GLY A 298 -26.76 -0.25 -2.22
C GLY A 298 -25.35 -0.42 -2.71
N TYR A 299 -24.93 0.51 -3.55
CA TYR A 299 -23.63 0.47 -4.21
C TYR A 299 -22.49 0.95 -3.30
N PHE A 300 -22.74 2.00 -2.53
CA PHE A 300 -21.72 2.64 -1.69
C PHE A 300 -21.59 1.98 -0.32
N GLY A 301 -20.39 2.00 0.24
CA GLY A 301 -20.08 1.41 1.54
C GLY A 301 -20.47 2.29 2.75
N ILE A 302 -20.09 1.82 3.95
CA ILE A 302 -20.17 2.52 5.22
C ILE A 302 -18.74 2.77 5.68
N GLY A 303 -18.41 4.00 6.13
CA GLY A 303 -17.11 4.36 6.64
C GLY A 303 -17.08 4.58 8.14
N LEU A 304 -15.89 4.63 8.74
CA LEU A 304 -15.70 4.88 10.16
C LEU A 304 -16.31 6.21 10.63
N ALA A 305 -16.23 7.25 9.79
CA ALA A 305 -16.81 8.54 10.16
C ALA A 305 -18.34 8.49 10.27
N GLU A 306 -19.00 7.67 9.45
CA GLU A 306 -20.45 7.42 9.54
C GLU A 306 -20.80 6.69 10.84
N GLU A 307 -20.04 5.65 11.19
CA GLU A 307 -20.27 4.86 12.41
C GLU A 307 -20.03 5.69 13.68
N LEU A 308 -19.00 6.53 13.67
CA LEU A 308 -18.57 7.30 14.83
C LEU A 308 -19.23 8.68 14.97
N GLN A 309 -19.98 9.16 13.94
CA GLN A 309 -20.50 10.54 13.94
C GLN A 309 -21.37 10.86 15.16
N GLY A 310 -22.16 9.89 15.64
CA GLY A 310 -23.02 10.05 16.81
C GLY A 310 -22.20 10.26 18.09
N ILE A 311 -21.22 9.39 18.31
CA ILE A 311 -20.34 9.44 19.47
C ILE A 311 -19.48 10.72 19.42
N GLN A 312 -18.92 11.08 18.28
CA GLN A 312 -18.12 12.30 18.14
C GLN A 312 -18.92 13.57 18.47
N ARG A 313 -20.19 13.61 18.04
CA ARG A 313 -21.07 14.75 18.39
C ARG A 313 -21.32 14.83 19.89
N GLU A 314 -21.58 13.71 20.53
CA GLU A 314 -21.84 13.64 21.98
C GLU A 314 -20.59 14.03 22.78
N ILE A 315 -19.40 13.56 22.38
CA ILE A 315 -18.12 13.97 22.95
C ILE A 315 -17.96 15.49 22.85
N ASN A 316 -18.16 16.07 21.68
CA ASN A 316 -18.02 17.51 21.46
C ASN A 316 -19.04 18.31 22.29
N GLN A 317 -20.29 17.83 22.40
CA GLN A 317 -21.32 18.47 23.20
C GLN A 317 -21.00 18.41 24.70
N THR A 318 -20.58 17.26 25.19
CA THR A 318 -20.19 17.07 26.60
C THR A 318 -19.00 17.95 26.95
N LEU A 319 -17.97 18.03 26.12
CA LEU A 319 -16.82 18.92 26.30
C LEU A 319 -17.24 20.40 26.34
N ARG A 320 -18.13 20.83 25.46
CA ARG A 320 -18.69 22.19 25.47
C ARG A 320 -19.44 22.49 26.78
N ASN A 321 -20.23 21.53 27.24
CA ASN A 321 -20.97 21.68 28.48
C ASN A 321 -20.01 21.82 29.66
N ILE A 322 -18.98 20.96 29.74
CA ILE A 322 -17.93 21.02 30.75
C ILE A 322 -17.22 22.38 30.69
N GLN A 323 -16.76 22.81 29.51
CA GLN A 323 -16.06 24.09 29.34
C GLN A 323 -16.93 25.28 29.74
N THR A 324 -18.21 25.27 29.35
CA THR A 324 -19.17 26.33 29.69
C THR A 324 -19.45 26.33 31.20
N GLY A 325 -19.59 25.16 31.78
CA GLY A 325 -19.78 25.02 33.23
C GLY A 325 -18.58 25.52 34.04
N LEU A 326 -17.37 25.12 33.68
CA LEU A 326 -16.14 25.57 34.31
C LEU A 326 -16.02 27.12 34.27
N ARG A 327 -16.36 27.73 33.14
CA ARG A 327 -16.38 29.19 33.03
C ARG A 327 -17.42 29.84 33.90
N ARG A 328 -18.61 29.23 34.03
CA ARG A 328 -19.67 29.75 34.94
C ARG A 328 -19.28 29.61 36.41
N VAL A 329 -18.57 28.54 36.76
CA VAL A 329 -18.04 28.36 38.14
C VAL A 329 -16.95 29.39 38.43
N ALA A 330 -16.09 29.68 37.45
CA ALA A 330 -14.99 30.65 37.60
C ALA A 330 -15.48 32.09 37.73
N VAL A 331 -16.70 32.40 37.26
CA VAL A 331 -17.28 33.75 37.35
C VAL A 331 -18.58 33.68 38.18
N PRO A 332 -18.52 33.85 39.49
CA PRO A 332 -19.71 33.84 40.34
C PRO A 332 -20.66 34.97 39.99
N ARG A 333 -21.96 34.70 40.09
CA ARG A 333 -22.99 35.72 39.86
C ARG A 333 -23.28 36.43 41.19
N THR A 334 -23.21 37.75 41.15
CA THR A 334 -23.58 38.58 42.27
C THR A 334 -24.99 39.14 42.03
N PHE A 335 -25.90 38.83 42.92
CA PHE A 335 -27.26 39.38 42.90
C PHE A 335 -27.28 40.64 43.77
N LEU A 336 -27.62 41.76 43.14
CA LEU A 336 -27.74 43.07 43.76
C LEU A 336 -29.21 43.49 43.73
N HIS A 337 -29.67 44.13 44.81
CA HIS A 337 -30.98 44.71 44.83
C HIS A 337 -31.01 45.94 43.86
N ILE A 338 -32.13 46.13 43.14
CA ILE A 338 -32.22 47.16 42.12
C ILE A 338 -31.97 48.59 42.66
N ALA A 339 -32.27 48.84 43.96
CA ALA A 339 -32.01 50.10 44.66
C ALA A 339 -30.53 50.34 44.99
N ASP A 340 -29.66 49.27 44.93
CA ASP A 340 -28.24 49.36 45.31
C ASP A 340 -27.28 49.56 44.13
N VAL A 341 -27.75 50.29 43.10
CA VAL A 341 -26.96 50.55 41.86
C VAL A 341 -25.62 51.25 42.15
N LEU A 342 -25.52 52.01 43.23
CA LEU A 342 -24.29 52.68 43.66
C LEU A 342 -23.22 51.66 44.14
N THR A 343 -23.63 50.55 44.71
CA THR A 343 -22.72 49.49 45.18
C THR A 343 -22.00 48.79 44.01
N LYS A 344 -22.62 48.73 42.83
CA LYS A 344 -22.02 48.17 41.62
C LYS A 344 -20.76 48.94 41.17
N LYS A 345 -20.71 50.26 41.36
CA LYS A 345 -19.56 51.10 40.99
C LYS A 345 -18.36 50.87 41.92
N ASN A 346 -18.60 50.37 43.12
CA ASN A 346 -17.58 50.22 44.16
C ASN A 346 -17.05 48.78 44.26
N MET A 347 -17.54 47.83 43.45
CA MET A 347 -17.02 46.48 43.38
C MET A 347 -15.90 46.41 42.34
N THR A 348 -14.67 46.29 42.82
CA THR A 348 -13.49 46.07 41.98
C THR A 348 -13.10 44.58 42.03
N ASN A 349 -12.11 44.18 41.26
CA ASN A 349 -11.56 42.81 41.27
C ASN A 349 -10.34 42.67 42.21
N GLU A 350 -10.12 43.62 43.12
CA GLU A 350 -8.99 43.61 44.02
C GLU A 350 -9.17 42.60 45.15
N ILE A 351 -8.11 41.83 45.42
CA ILE A 351 -8.12 40.80 46.45
C ILE A 351 -8.12 41.48 47.85
N GLY A 352 -9.14 41.20 48.67
CA GLY A 352 -9.25 41.74 50.00
C GLY A 352 -9.99 43.08 50.10
N GLU A 353 -10.71 43.48 49.05
CA GLU A 353 -11.51 44.70 49.05
C GLU A 353 -12.67 44.66 50.07
N TYR A 354 -12.89 45.78 50.78
CA TYR A 354 -14.03 45.97 51.65
C TYR A 354 -15.20 46.56 50.87
N VAL A 355 -16.29 45.75 50.74
CA VAL A 355 -17.51 46.17 50.01
C VAL A 355 -18.55 46.66 51.02
N TYR A 356 -18.91 47.94 50.98
CA TYR A 356 -19.94 48.55 51.81
C TYR A 356 -21.33 48.35 51.22
N TYR A 357 -22.29 47.87 52.02
CA TYR A 357 -23.68 47.65 51.62
C TYR A 357 -24.66 48.41 52.58
N LYS A 358 -25.86 48.76 52.11
CA LYS A 358 -26.80 49.58 52.93
C LYS A 358 -27.73 48.73 53.78
N GLU A 359 -28.44 47.74 53.17
CA GLU A 359 -29.46 46.98 53.94
C GLU A 359 -29.18 45.49 53.99
N LYS A 360 -28.89 44.87 52.87
CA LYS A 360 -28.57 43.44 52.77
C LYS A 360 -27.31 43.23 51.93
N PRO A 361 -26.39 42.35 52.34
CA PRO A 361 -25.21 42.07 51.56
C PRO A 361 -25.57 41.45 50.22
N PRO A 362 -24.79 41.71 49.15
CA PRO A 362 -25.00 41.05 47.85
C PRO A 362 -24.89 39.54 48.01
N ILE A 363 -25.81 38.82 47.36
CA ILE A 363 -25.79 37.35 47.34
C ILE A 363 -24.87 36.91 46.22
N ILE A 364 -23.77 36.27 46.56
CA ILE A 364 -22.87 35.66 45.59
C ILE A 364 -23.30 34.22 45.40
N SER A 365 -23.79 33.88 44.24
CA SER A 365 -24.16 32.52 43.84
C SER A 365 -23.02 31.94 43.02
N THR A 366 -22.32 30.96 43.60
CA THR A 366 -21.36 30.14 42.88
C THR A 366 -22.09 28.92 42.35
N PRO A 367 -22.14 28.73 41.00
CA PRO A 367 -22.68 27.52 40.42
C PRO A 367 -21.93 26.30 40.94
N VAL A 368 -22.63 25.19 41.12
CA VAL A 368 -22.03 23.92 41.53
C VAL A 368 -21.16 23.40 40.40
N ALA A 369 -19.99 22.85 40.70
CA ALA A 369 -19.13 22.17 39.75
C ALA A 369 -19.83 20.95 39.15
N PHE A 370 -19.43 20.55 37.93
CA PHE A 370 -19.96 19.36 37.31
C PHE A 370 -19.73 18.10 38.15
N ASN A 371 -20.70 17.19 38.14
CA ASN A 371 -20.60 15.91 38.82
C ASN A 371 -19.54 15.03 38.13
N ALA A 372 -18.83 14.21 38.91
CA ALA A 372 -17.86 13.23 38.41
C ALA A 372 -18.46 12.27 37.33
N GLU A 373 -19.77 12.03 37.39
CA GLU A 373 -20.47 11.23 36.37
C GLU A 373 -20.33 11.77 34.94
N THR A 374 -20.23 13.11 34.76
CA THR A 374 -20.06 13.71 33.44
C THR A 374 -18.71 13.36 32.83
N TYR A 375 -17.65 13.31 33.64
CA TYR A 375 -16.32 12.88 33.20
C TYR A 375 -16.28 11.39 32.94
N ASN A 376 -16.90 10.57 33.78
CA ASN A 376 -17.04 9.13 33.55
C ASN A 376 -17.84 8.83 32.29
N HIS A 377 -18.87 9.62 31.97
CA HIS A 377 -19.61 9.50 30.71
C HIS A 377 -18.73 9.78 29.52
N LEU A 378 -17.92 10.82 29.57
CA LEU A 378 -16.97 11.15 28.51
C LEU A 378 -15.96 10.00 28.27
N ASP A 379 -15.39 9.42 29.33
CA ASP A 379 -14.46 8.29 29.23
C ASP A 379 -15.14 7.04 28.66
N ARG A 380 -16.40 6.80 29.01
CA ARG A 380 -17.20 5.73 28.40
C ARG A 380 -17.43 5.95 26.90
N LEU A 381 -17.67 7.19 26.46
CA LEU A 381 -17.83 7.49 25.03
C LEU A 381 -16.56 7.20 24.24
N PHE A 382 -15.38 7.53 24.80
CA PHE A 382 -14.10 7.16 24.17
C PHE A 382 -13.93 5.64 24.08
N SER A 383 -14.17 4.93 25.18
CA SER A 383 -14.06 3.47 25.21
C SER A 383 -15.01 2.81 24.21
N LYS A 384 -16.25 3.30 24.10
CA LYS A 384 -17.25 2.80 23.14
C LYS A 384 -16.89 3.10 21.69
N ALA A 385 -16.25 4.23 21.40
CA ALA A 385 -15.76 4.54 20.05
C ALA A 385 -14.73 3.50 19.58
N PHE A 386 -13.77 3.16 20.41
CA PHE A 386 -12.77 2.13 20.09
C PHE A 386 -13.37 0.73 20.02
N GLU A 387 -14.32 0.41 20.91
CA GLU A 387 -15.03 -0.89 20.86
C GLU A 387 -15.82 -1.06 19.56
N LEU A 388 -16.53 -0.04 19.11
CA LEU A 388 -17.30 -0.08 17.84
C LEU A 388 -16.39 -0.28 16.64
N THR A 389 -15.30 0.45 16.57
CA THR A 389 -14.36 0.37 15.44
C THR A 389 -13.49 -0.89 15.47
N GLY A 390 -13.43 -1.58 16.61
CA GLY A 390 -12.56 -2.72 16.79
C GLY A 390 -11.08 -2.38 16.96
N LEU A 391 -10.78 -1.09 17.11
CA LEU A 391 -9.42 -0.63 17.41
C LEU A 391 -9.15 -0.75 18.89
N SER A 392 -7.97 -1.24 19.25
CA SER A 392 -7.55 -1.25 20.65
C SER A 392 -7.08 0.13 21.09
N GLN A 393 -7.27 0.44 22.37
CA GLN A 393 -6.69 1.66 22.95
C GLN A 393 -5.16 1.68 22.86
N LEU A 394 -4.53 0.51 22.89
CA LEU A 394 -3.09 0.36 22.67
C LEU A 394 -2.67 0.91 21.29
N SER A 395 -3.41 0.53 20.25
CA SER A 395 -3.10 0.93 18.88
C SER A 395 -3.44 2.40 18.59
N ALA A 396 -4.57 2.87 19.12
CA ALA A 396 -5.08 4.21 18.84
C ALA A 396 -4.48 5.31 19.72
N GLN A 397 -4.10 4.99 20.97
CA GLN A 397 -3.63 5.96 21.96
C GLN A 397 -2.23 5.65 22.49
N SER A 398 -1.60 4.55 22.04
CA SER A 398 -0.34 4.03 22.62
C SER A 398 -0.44 3.77 24.13
N ALA A 399 -1.66 3.63 24.65
CA ALA A 399 -1.93 3.39 26.07
C ALA A 399 -1.95 1.88 26.34
N LYS A 400 -1.06 1.45 27.22
CA LYS A 400 -0.97 0.04 27.61
C LYS A 400 -2.17 -0.34 28.50
N PRO A 401 -2.97 -1.37 28.13
CA PRO A 401 -4.05 -1.84 29.01
C PRO A 401 -3.51 -2.33 30.36
N ALA A 402 -4.25 -2.06 31.43
CA ALA A 402 -3.88 -2.52 32.75
C ALA A 402 -3.86 -4.06 32.79
N GLY A 403 -2.77 -4.65 33.31
CA GLY A 403 -2.61 -6.10 33.45
C GLY A 403 -1.87 -6.80 32.29
N LEU A 404 -1.66 -6.17 31.14
CA LEU A 404 -0.91 -6.74 30.00
C LEU A 404 0.60 -6.50 30.16
N ASN A 405 1.27 -7.31 30.97
CA ASN A 405 2.71 -7.15 31.22
C ASN A 405 3.60 -8.12 30.43
N ALA A 406 3.06 -9.21 29.94
CA ALA A 406 3.82 -10.21 29.16
C ALA A 406 3.80 -9.87 27.66
N ALA A 407 4.94 -9.96 27.00
CA ALA A 407 5.06 -9.73 25.55
C ALA A 407 4.15 -10.67 24.73
N VAL A 408 3.94 -11.90 25.20
CA VAL A 408 3.05 -12.89 24.58
C VAL A 408 1.59 -12.42 24.64
N ALA A 409 1.12 -11.93 25.79
CA ALA A 409 -0.24 -11.43 25.94
C ALA A 409 -0.50 -10.16 25.09
N MET A 410 0.52 -9.34 24.87
CA MET A 410 0.41 -8.19 23.96
C MET A 410 0.28 -8.63 22.50
N ARG A 411 0.98 -9.70 22.10
CA ARG A 411 0.86 -10.26 20.74
C ARG A 411 -0.51 -10.87 20.50
N GLU A 412 -1.01 -11.70 21.43
CA GLU A 412 -2.37 -12.27 21.35
C GLU A 412 -3.44 -11.18 21.25
N TYR A 413 -3.27 -10.09 21.98
CA TYR A 413 -4.20 -8.95 21.92
C TYR A 413 -4.16 -8.25 20.54
N GLN A 414 -2.97 -8.11 19.94
CA GLN A 414 -2.80 -7.57 18.59
C GLN A 414 -3.36 -8.53 17.52
N ASP A 415 -3.24 -9.83 17.73
CA ASP A 415 -3.76 -10.85 16.81
C ASP A 415 -5.30 -10.81 16.77
N ILE A 416 -5.96 -10.71 17.93
CA ILE A 416 -7.43 -10.55 18.02
C ILE A 416 -7.90 -9.28 17.31
N GLU A 417 -7.17 -8.16 17.46
CA GLU A 417 -7.47 -6.92 16.74
C GLU A 417 -7.33 -7.10 15.23
N SER A 418 -6.30 -7.83 14.79
CA SER A 418 -6.04 -8.09 13.37
C SER A 418 -7.16 -8.93 12.73
N GLU A 419 -7.74 -9.88 13.45
CA GLU A 419 -8.87 -10.68 12.96
C GLU A 419 -10.12 -9.82 12.67
N ARG A 420 -10.40 -8.81 13.48
CA ARG A 420 -11.52 -7.89 13.25
C ARG A 420 -11.38 -7.10 11.96
N PHE A 421 -10.15 -6.82 11.55
CA PHE A 421 -9.84 -6.11 10.30
C PHE A 421 -9.69 -7.04 9.10
N ALA A 422 -9.78 -8.36 9.25
CA ALA A 422 -9.57 -9.32 8.17
C ALA A 422 -10.46 -9.04 6.94
N THR A 423 -11.73 -8.68 7.15
CA THR A 423 -12.66 -8.34 6.07
C THR A 423 -12.24 -7.05 5.34
N VAL A 424 -11.86 -6.02 6.09
CA VAL A 424 -11.40 -4.74 5.52
C VAL A 424 -10.08 -4.93 4.77
N HIS A 425 -9.18 -5.73 5.34
CA HIS A 425 -7.91 -6.11 4.70
C HIS A 425 -8.14 -6.84 3.38
N LYS A 426 -9.06 -7.81 3.35
CA LYS A 426 -9.44 -8.51 2.13
C LYS A 426 -10.03 -7.57 1.07
N MET A 427 -10.82 -6.56 1.47
CA MET A 427 -11.31 -5.54 0.54
C MET A 427 -10.17 -4.68 -0.03
N TYR A 428 -9.16 -4.38 0.79
CA TYR A 428 -7.95 -3.68 0.35
C TYR A 428 -7.13 -4.53 -0.63
N GLU A 429 -6.92 -5.81 -0.34
CA GLU A 429 -6.25 -6.73 -1.27
C GLU A 429 -6.99 -6.87 -2.59
N ASN A 430 -8.32 -6.96 -2.56
CA ASN A 430 -9.15 -7.09 -3.75
C ASN A 430 -9.04 -5.89 -4.70
N PHE A 431 -8.73 -4.71 -4.18
CA PHE A 431 -8.46 -3.54 -5.02
C PHE A 431 -7.25 -3.75 -5.93
N PHE A 432 -6.17 -4.34 -5.41
CA PHE A 432 -4.94 -4.56 -6.18
C PHE A 432 -4.99 -5.85 -6.99
N THR A 433 -5.25 -6.96 -6.30
CA THR A 433 -5.01 -8.28 -6.88
C THR A 433 -6.04 -8.65 -7.94
N PRO A 434 -7.36 -8.75 -7.70
CA PRO A 434 -8.24 -9.05 -8.82
C PRO A 434 -8.55 -7.81 -9.66
N GLN A 435 -8.95 -6.68 -9.05
CA GLN A 435 -9.47 -5.56 -9.84
C GLN A 435 -8.38 -4.88 -10.67
N ALA A 436 -7.32 -4.36 -10.03
CA ALA A 436 -6.29 -3.63 -10.76
C ALA A 436 -5.47 -4.53 -11.68
N THR A 437 -5.20 -5.78 -11.28
CA THR A 437 -4.39 -6.71 -12.07
C THR A 437 -5.09 -7.10 -13.37
N TYR A 438 -6.34 -7.57 -13.30
CA TYR A 438 -7.08 -7.96 -14.51
C TYR A 438 -7.33 -6.76 -15.44
N MET A 439 -7.64 -5.60 -14.87
CA MET A 439 -7.83 -4.38 -15.65
C MET A 439 -6.53 -3.92 -16.33
N ALA A 440 -5.40 -4.00 -15.61
CA ALA A 440 -4.11 -3.64 -16.19
C ALA A 440 -3.71 -4.55 -17.35
N ILE A 441 -3.91 -5.87 -17.21
CA ILE A 441 -3.63 -6.83 -18.29
C ILE A 441 -4.46 -6.53 -19.52
N ASP A 442 -5.76 -6.30 -19.35
CA ASP A 442 -6.65 -6.01 -20.47
C ASP A 442 -6.30 -4.68 -21.19
N LEU A 443 -5.87 -3.66 -20.43
CA LEU A 443 -5.39 -2.41 -20.99
C LEU A 443 -4.04 -2.58 -21.69
N LEU A 444 -3.15 -3.44 -21.18
CA LEU A 444 -1.88 -3.79 -21.84
C LEU A 444 -2.12 -4.58 -23.13
N ASP A 445 -3.05 -5.52 -23.14
CA ASP A 445 -3.45 -6.25 -24.35
C ASP A 445 -4.02 -5.29 -25.40
N THR A 446 -4.83 -4.31 -24.98
CA THR A 446 -5.35 -3.25 -25.86
C THR A 446 -4.22 -2.40 -26.44
N LEU A 447 -3.21 -2.03 -25.66
CA LEU A 447 -2.03 -1.28 -26.11
C LEU A 447 -1.19 -2.10 -27.09
N LEU A 448 -0.97 -3.37 -26.79
CA LEU A 448 -0.20 -4.27 -27.66
C LEU A 448 -0.91 -4.47 -29.00
N ALA A 449 -2.24 -4.66 -29.01
CA ALA A 449 -3.05 -4.74 -30.23
C ALA A 449 -2.99 -3.45 -31.06
N ALA A 450 -2.84 -2.29 -30.40
CA ALA A 450 -2.62 -0.99 -31.06
C ALA A 450 -1.17 -0.77 -31.55
N GLY A 451 -0.27 -1.76 -31.38
CA GLY A 451 1.13 -1.68 -31.78
C GLY A 451 2.06 -0.99 -30.78
N HIS A 452 1.58 -0.75 -29.56
CA HIS A 452 2.38 -0.13 -28.49
C HIS A 452 2.75 -1.16 -27.43
N ASP A 453 3.99 -1.66 -27.48
CA ASP A 453 4.50 -2.58 -26.48
C ASP A 453 5.02 -1.81 -25.27
N THR A 454 4.44 -2.07 -24.11
CA THR A 454 4.80 -1.37 -22.87
C THR A 454 6.05 -2.00 -22.25
N VAL A 455 7.11 -1.19 -22.11
CA VAL A 455 8.36 -1.60 -21.48
C VAL A 455 8.40 -1.11 -20.05
N VAL A 456 8.66 -2.00 -19.12
CA VAL A 456 8.78 -1.70 -17.68
C VAL A 456 10.14 -2.16 -17.18
N GLN A 457 10.76 -1.37 -16.29
CA GLN A 457 12.00 -1.76 -15.62
C GLN A 457 11.65 -2.73 -14.49
N ALA A 458 11.71 -4.02 -14.77
CA ALA A 458 11.46 -5.05 -13.77
C ALA A 458 12.74 -5.39 -13.01
N ARG A 459 12.60 -5.63 -11.71
CA ARG A 459 13.71 -6.07 -10.88
C ARG A 459 13.89 -7.58 -11.07
N ASP A 460 15.06 -7.96 -11.57
CA ASP A 460 15.49 -9.35 -11.64
C ASP A 460 16.70 -9.52 -10.72
N GLY A 461 16.47 -10.14 -9.57
CA GLY A 461 17.50 -10.24 -8.54
C GLY A 461 17.99 -8.84 -8.10
N ILE A 462 19.24 -8.49 -8.48
CA ILE A 462 19.93 -7.26 -8.09
C ILE A 462 19.82 -6.17 -9.17
N THR A 463 19.56 -6.53 -10.41
CA THR A 463 19.55 -5.63 -11.56
C THR A 463 18.15 -5.28 -12.02
N PHE A 464 17.99 -4.08 -12.60
CA PHE A 464 16.78 -3.71 -13.31
C PHE A 464 16.96 -4.01 -14.78
N GLN A 465 16.07 -4.84 -15.33
CA GLN A 465 16.06 -5.17 -16.75
C GLN A 465 14.80 -4.60 -17.40
N PRO A 466 14.91 -4.03 -18.61
CA PRO A 466 13.74 -3.63 -19.36
C PRO A 466 13.05 -4.89 -19.90
N VAL A 467 11.81 -5.12 -19.43
CA VAL A 467 10.98 -6.24 -19.87
C VAL A 467 9.83 -5.70 -20.70
N LYS A 468 9.60 -6.26 -21.86
CA LYS A 468 8.48 -5.93 -22.75
C LYS A 468 7.26 -6.77 -22.37
N TYR A 469 6.07 -6.19 -22.50
CA TYR A 469 4.84 -6.94 -22.22
C TYR A 469 4.65 -8.13 -23.17
N SER A 470 5.00 -7.97 -24.44
CA SER A 470 4.93 -9.06 -25.45
C SER A 470 5.70 -10.33 -25.07
N GLU A 471 6.79 -10.19 -24.32
CA GLU A 471 7.63 -11.30 -23.86
C GLU A 471 6.99 -12.11 -22.73
N VAL A 472 6.15 -11.46 -21.91
CA VAL A 472 5.54 -12.03 -20.70
C VAL A 472 4.04 -12.27 -20.84
N GLN A 473 3.43 -11.90 -21.95
CA GLN A 473 2.01 -12.09 -22.22
C GLN A 473 1.61 -13.56 -22.10
N ILE A 474 0.54 -13.83 -21.37
CA ILE A 474 -0.07 -15.14 -21.18
C ILE A 474 -1.55 -15.05 -21.56
N PRO A 475 -2.13 -16.05 -22.26
CA PRO A 475 -3.56 -16.09 -22.54
C PRO A 475 -4.38 -16.03 -21.23
N ARG A 476 -5.46 -15.26 -21.22
CA ARG A 476 -6.27 -14.98 -20.02
C ARG A 476 -6.84 -16.23 -19.36
N ASP A 477 -7.17 -17.25 -20.16
CA ASP A 477 -7.76 -18.51 -19.68
C ASP A 477 -6.74 -19.47 -19.07
N SER A 478 -5.44 -19.14 -19.16
CA SER A 478 -4.35 -20.02 -18.75
C SER A 478 -3.82 -19.72 -17.35
N PHE A 479 -4.35 -18.73 -16.65
CA PHE A 479 -3.89 -18.36 -15.32
C PHE A 479 -5.02 -17.88 -14.41
N THR A 480 -4.82 -18.06 -13.11
CA THR A 480 -5.63 -17.47 -12.05
C THR A 480 -4.77 -16.54 -11.22
N VAL A 481 -5.29 -15.34 -10.92
CA VAL A 481 -4.59 -14.37 -10.08
C VAL A 481 -4.97 -14.61 -8.62
N ARG A 482 -3.97 -14.84 -7.79
CA ARG A 482 -4.11 -14.92 -6.33
C ARG A 482 -3.33 -13.79 -5.66
N SER A 483 -3.80 -13.34 -4.51
CA SER A 483 -3.00 -12.46 -3.67
C SER A 483 -1.93 -13.28 -2.96
N TYR A 484 -0.68 -12.85 -3.08
CA TYR A 484 0.36 -13.43 -2.25
C TYR A 484 0.18 -12.90 -0.83
N PRO A 485 0.05 -13.76 0.18
CA PRO A 485 -0.05 -13.30 1.56
C PRO A 485 1.19 -12.45 1.86
N THR A 486 0.95 -11.18 2.11
CA THR A 486 2.02 -10.24 2.44
C THR A 486 2.72 -10.70 3.70
N ALA A 487 4.00 -10.87 3.58
CA ALA A 487 5.00 -11.24 4.55
C ALA A 487 4.51 -11.64 5.96
N TYR A 488 4.72 -12.88 6.31
CA TYR A 488 4.65 -13.42 7.68
C TYR A 488 5.55 -12.64 8.68
N LEU A 489 6.48 -11.84 8.15
CA LEU A 489 7.39 -11.02 8.93
C LEU A 489 6.77 -9.65 9.22
N PRO A 490 6.84 -9.16 10.47
CA PRO A 490 6.41 -7.81 10.82
C PRO A 490 7.08 -6.75 9.94
N ALA A 491 6.33 -5.72 9.57
CA ALA A 491 6.86 -4.61 8.77
C ALA A 491 7.83 -3.71 9.56
N GLU A 492 7.77 -3.74 10.89
CA GLU A 492 8.65 -2.95 11.75
C GLU A 492 10.03 -3.61 11.88
N PRO A 493 11.15 -2.86 11.72
CA PRO A 493 12.50 -3.42 11.75
C PRO A 493 12.80 -4.24 13.00
N ALA A 494 12.38 -3.75 14.18
CA ALA A 494 12.57 -4.45 15.45
C ALA A 494 11.73 -5.74 15.55
N GLY A 495 10.47 -5.69 15.09
CA GLY A 495 9.58 -6.85 15.05
C GLY A 495 10.08 -7.89 14.04
N LYS A 496 10.55 -7.45 12.87
CA LYS A 496 11.16 -8.30 11.86
C LYS A 496 12.41 -9.01 12.40
N PHE A 497 13.28 -8.26 13.09
CA PHE A 497 14.48 -8.83 13.72
C PHE A 497 14.13 -9.92 14.72
N ASN A 498 13.23 -9.64 15.66
CA ASN A 498 12.82 -10.60 16.69
C ASN A 498 12.19 -11.86 16.07
N LYS A 499 11.34 -11.69 15.04
CA LYS A 499 10.69 -12.84 14.38
C LYS A 499 11.69 -13.69 13.62
N ILE A 500 12.64 -13.10 12.91
CA ILE A 500 13.72 -13.81 12.24
C ILE A 500 14.57 -14.56 13.28
N GLN A 501 14.89 -13.93 14.41
CA GLN A 501 15.64 -14.60 15.49
C GLN A 501 14.87 -15.79 16.08
N GLU A 502 13.55 -15.68 16.28
CA GLU A 502 12.71 -16.80 16.71
C GLU A 502 12.74 -17.95 15.69
N LEU A 503 12.68 -17.67 14.39
CA LEU A 503 12.71 -18.67 13.32
C LEU A 503 14.07 -19.38 13.21
N VAL A 504 15.16 -18.64 13.45
CA VAL A 504 16.51 -19.22 13.53
C VAL A 504 16.66 -20.11 14.76
N GLN A 505 16.15 -19.64 15.93
CA GLN A 505 16.17 -20.45 17.15
C GLN A 505 15.29 -21.69 17.04
N GLY A 506 14.19 -21.61 16.30
CA GLY A 506 13.32 -22.75 15.98
C GLY A 506 13.90 -23.71 14.92
N GLY A 507 15.08 -23.42 14.34
CA GLY A 507 15.72 -24.26 13.33
C GLY A 507 15.03 -24.26 11.96
N ILE A 508 14.11 -23.29 11.71
CA ILE A 508 13.40 -23.16 10.43
C ILE A 508 14.29 -22.51 9.37
N TYR A 509 15.13 -21.55 9.78
CA TYR A 509 16.12 -20.91 8.93
C TYR A 509 17.52 -21.07 9.49
N THR A 510 18.47 -21.22 8.58
CA THR A 510 19.89 -21.12 8.94
C THR A 510 20.28 -19.66 9.18
N PRO A 511 21.34 -19.36 9.95
CA PRO A 511 21.79 -18.00 10.19
C PRO A 511 22.10 -17.20 8.90
N ASP A 512 22.53 -17.90 7.84
CA ASP A 512 22.84 -17.27 6.55
C ASP A 512 21.58 -16.95 5.73
N GLU A 513 20.59 -17.82 5.72
CA GLU A 513 19.26 -17.54 5.14
C GLU A 513 18.55 -16.40 5.89
N ALA A 514 18.66 -16.38 7.21
CA ALA A 514 18.09 -15.32 8.03
C ALA A 514 18.67 -13.94 7.70
N ARG A 515 19.95 -13.86 7.36
CA ARG A 515 20.58 -12.59 6.95
C ARG A 515 20.03 -12.03 5.63
N GLN A 516 19.60 -12.90 4.71
CA GLN A 516 19.00 -12.47 3.43
C GLN A 516 17.61 -11.83 3.64
N LEU A 517 16.96 -12.13 4.76
CA LEU A 517 15.67 -11.55 5.11
C LEU A 517 15.76 -10.14 5.73
N PHE A 518 16.98 -9.67 6.05
CA PHE A 518 17.21 -8.32 6.56
C PHE A 518 17.40 -7.31 5.43
N ASP A 519 16.45 -6.42 5.25
CA ASP A 519 16.52 -5.26 4.35
C ASP A 519 17.25 -4.09 5.07
N VAL A 520 18.57 -4.23 5.31
CA VAL A 520 19.38 -3.15 5.89
C VAL A 520 20.38 -2.71 4.83
N PRO A 521 20.36 -1.46 4.36
CA PRO A 521 21.20 -0.98 3.27
C PRO A 521 22.71 -1.17 3.50
N ASP A 522 23.17 -1.08 4.74
CA ASP A 522 24.57 -1.27 5.10
C ASP A 522 24.99 -2.75 5.07
N LEU A 523 24.06 -3.66 5.35
CA LEU A 523 24.29 -5.11 5.25
C LEU A 523 24.22 -5.61 3.80
N ASP A 524 23.53 -4.91 2.92
CA ASP A 524 23.42 -5.24 1.49
C ASP A 524 24.79 -5.37 0.83
N LYS A 525 25.73 -4.49 1.16
CA LYS A 525 27.08 -4.52 0.58
C LYS A 525 27.88 -5.74 1.04
N VAL A 526 27.73 -6.13 2.30
CA VAL A 526 28.40 -7.31 2.87
C VAL A 526 27.72 -8.59 2.37
N ASN A 527 26.39 -8.60 2.29
CA ASN A 527 25.62 -9.72 1.76
C ASN A 527 25.88 -9.94 0.27
N ARG A 528 26.04 -8.88 -0.54
CA ARG A 528 26.39 -8.96 -1.97
C ARG A 528 27.72 -9.68 -2.21
N ILE A 529 28.73 -9.40 -1.41
CA ILE A 529 30.03 -10.06 -1.56
C ILE A 529 29.94 -11.53 -1.14
N LYS A 530 29.23 -11.84 -0.04
CA LYS A 530 29.06 -13.22 0.45
C LYS A 530 28.17 -14.06 -0.46
N ASN A 531 27.10 -13.47 -0.99
CA ASN A 531 26.14 -14.17 -1.84
C ASN A 531 26.51 -14.08 -3.34
N ALA A 532 27.57 -13.37 -3.69
CA ALA A 532 27.97 -13.21 -5.09
C ALA A 532 28.19 -14.56 -5.80
N MET A 533 28.73 -15.54 -5.09
CA MET A 533 28.97 -16.89 -5.66
C MET A 533 27.68 -17.68 -5.82
N PRO A 534 26.81 -17.87 -4.79
CA PRO A 534 25.52 -18.56 -4.98
C PRO A 534 24.64 -17.85 -6.00
N ASP A 535 24.60 -16.50 -5.99
CA ASP A 535 23.81 -15.73 -6.94
C ASP A 535 24.32 -15.89 -8.39
N ALA A 536 25.64 -15.88 -8.58
CA ALA A 536 26.24 -16.11 -9.91
C ALA A 536 25.99 -17.53 -10.42
N ILE A 537 26.09 -18.54 -9.55
CA ILE A 537 25.79 -19.94 -9.92
C ILE A 537 24.31 -20.11 -10.25
N THR A 538 23.42 -19.49 -9.47
CA THR A 538 21.98 -19.51 -9.73
C THR A 538 21.65 -18.85 -11.06
N ALA A 539 22.17 -17.65 -11.31
CA ALA A 539 22.00 -16.94 -12.59
C ALA A 539 22.57 -17.73 -13.78
N TYR A 540 23.70 -18.41 -13.60
CA TYR A 540 24.30 -19.29 -14.61
C TYR A 540 23.37 -20.46 -14.95
N ILE A 541 22.84 -21.17 -13.94
CA ILE A 541 21.94 -22.31 -14.14
C ILE A 541 20.61 -21.84 -14.77
N GLU A 542 20.03 -20.76 -14.25
CA GLU A 542 18.79 -20.18 -14.79
C GLU A 542 18.98 -19.70 -16.23
N GLY A 543 20.11 -19.08 -16.55
CA GLY A 543 20.46 -18.66 -17.90
C GLY A 543 20.51 -19.82 -18.89
N ILE A 544 21.13 -20.95 -18.53
CA ILE A 544 21.14 -22.17 -19.38
C ILE A 544 19.75 -22.76 -19.53
N ILE A 545 18.97 -22.78 -18.47
CA ILE A 545 17.58 -23.25 -18.52
C ILE A 545 16.73 -22.36 -19.44
N GLU A 546 16.92 -21.05 -19.42
CA GLU A 546 16.15 -20.09 -20.23
C GLU A 546 16.56 -20.11 -21.70
N THR A 547 17.86 -19.94 -21.97
CA THR A 547 18.37 -19.86 -23.35
C THR A 547 18.34 -21.22 -24.07
N GLY A 548 18.58 -22.30 -23.34
CA GLY A 548 18.77 -23.63 -23.90
C GLY A 548 20.14 -23.83 -24.55
N GLU A 549 21.03 -22.89 -24.34
CA GLU A 549 22.40 -22.99 -24.81
C GLU A 549 23.29 -23.43 -23.66
N TYR A 550 24.10 -24.46 -23.91
CA TYR A 550 25.02 -24.95 -22.90
C TYR A 550 26.24 -24.01 -22.78
N GLN A 551 26.52 -23.59 -21.58
CA GLN A 551 27.75 -22.89 -21.22
C GLN A 551 28.57 -23.75 -20.27
N SER A 552 29.89 -23.84 -20.44
CA SER A 552 30.73 -24.61 -19.54
C SER A 552 30.90 -23.90 -18.21
N VAL A 553 31.07 -24.69 -17.14
CA VAL A 553 31.26 -24.18 -15.78
C VAL A 553 32.56 -23.38 -15.70
N GLU A 554 32.53 -22.19 -15.12
CA GLU A 554 33.73 -21.35 -14.96
C GLU A 554 34.69 -21.94 -13.90
N PRO A 555 36.02 -21.79 -14.10
CA PRO A 555 37.02 -22.37 -13.19
C PRO A 555 36.95 -21.82 -11.75
N TYR A 556 36.41 -20.62 -11.58
CA TYR A 556 36.36 -19.93 -10.28
C TYR A 556 35.08 -20.21 -9.48
N GLN A 557 34.14 -20.97 -10.03
CA GLN A 557 32.90 -21.34 -9.33
C GLN A 557 33.19 -22.46 -8.32
N ASP A 558 32.49 -22.42 -7.17
CA ASP A 558 32.49 -23.53 -6.22
C ASP A 558 31.78 -24.74 -6.82
N MET A 559 32.58 -25.77 -7.16
CA MET A 559 32.08 -26.98 -7.81
C MET A 559 31.11 -27.75 -6.93
N ALA A 560 31.30 -27.75 -5.59
CA ALA A 560 30.39 -28.45 -4.67
C ALA A 560 29.03 -27.76 -4.59
N MET A 561 29.04 -26.43 -4.52
CA MET A 561 27.81 -25.63 -4.53
C MET A 561 27.09 -25.71 -5.88
N THR A 562 27.82 -25.63 -7.00
CA THR A 562 27.27 -25.78 -8.36
C THR A 562 26.58 -27.14 -8.53
N LYS A 563 27.20 -28.22 -8.05
CA LYS A 563 26.62 -29.56 -8.08
C LYS A 563 25.32 -29.62 -7.30
N ASN A 564 25.30 -29.13 -6.05
CA ASN A 564 24.12 -29.16 -5.19
C ASN A 564 22.95 -28.35 -5.78
N LEU A 565 23.25 -27.15 -6.28
CA LEU A 565 22.23 -26.31 -6.92
C LEU A 565 21.72 -26.92 -8.23
N ALA A 566 22.61 -27.37 -9.11
CA ALA A 566 22.20 -28.02 -10.36
C ALA A 566 21.35 -29.29 -10.11
N GLN A 567 21.68 -30.06 -9.07
CA GLN A 567 20.89 -31.23 -8.65
C GLN A 567 19.51 -30.81 -8.12
N ALA A 568 19.43 -29.75 -7.32
CA ALA A 568 18.17 -29.20 -6.82
C ALA A 568 17.28 -28.72 -7.98
N TYR A 569 17.84 -27.94 -8.92
CA TYR A 569 17.14 -27.48 -10.13
C TYR A 569 16.70 -28.66 -11.02
N PHE A 570 17.52 -29.69 -11.16
CA PHE A 570 17.15 -30.89 -11.91
C PHE A 570 15.96 -31.63 -11.30
N LEU A 571 15.96 -31.84 -9.97
CA LEU A 571 14.87 -32.50 -9.25
C LEU A 571 13.59 -31.67 -9.30
N GLN A 572 13.72 -30.36 -9.09
CA GLN A 572 12.59 -29.41 -9.19
C GLN A 572 12.05 -29.34 -10.63
N GLY A 573 12.94 -29.30 -11.63
CA GLY A 573 12.56 -29.30 -13.05
C GLY A 573 11.79 -30.56 -13.42
N ARG A 574 12.24 -31.72 -12.95
CA ARG A 574 11.55 -32.99 -13.18
C ARG A 574 10.17 -33.04 -12.50
N ALA A 575 10.02 -32.47 -11.30
CA ALA A 575 8.73 -32.36 -10.62
C ALA A 575 7.77 -31.41 -11.35
N ASN A 576 8.29 -30.37 -11.99
CA ASN A 576 7.53 -29.36 -12.72
C ASN A 576 7.38 -29.66 -14.22
N SER A 577 7.63 -30.91 -14.66
CA SER A 577 7.50 -31.34 -16.06
C SER A 577 8.34 -30.50 -17.04
N MET A 578 9.57 -30.14 -16.63
CA MET A 578 10.51 -29.44 -17.51
C MET A 578 10.83 -30.33 -18.75
N PRO A 579 10.95 -29.74 -19.96
CA PRO A 579 11.31 -30.45 -21.17
C PRO A 579 12.64 -31.22 -21.04
N GLU A 580 12.73 -32.41 -21.65
CA GLU A 580 13.89 -33.31 -21.47
C GLU A 580 15.19 -32.72 -22.04
N ASP A 581 15.11 -31.91 -23.09
CA ASP A 581 16.26 -31.16 -23.61
C ASP A 581 16.88 -30.20 -22.57
N ARG A 582 16.07 -29.57 -21.73
CA ARG A 582 16.54 -28.72 -20.65
C ARG A 582 17.10 -29.56 -19.48
N LEU A 583 16.48 -30.67 -19.17
CA LEU A 583 17.00 -31.61 -18.19
C LEU A 583 18.35 -32.19 -18.62
N ASP A 584 18.56 -32.45 -19.91
CA ASP A 584 19.84 -32.93 -20.45
C ASP A 584 20.97 -31.89 -20.30
N LEU A 585 20.66 -30.59 -20.41
CA LEU A 585 21.63 -29.55 -20.14
C LEU A 585 22.07 -29.55 -18.67
N LEU A 586 21.14 -29.74 -17.75
CA LEU A 586 21.45 -29.88 -16.32
C LEU A 586 22.27 -31.15 -16.02
N ARG A 587 21.97 -32.28 -16.69
CA ARG A 587 22.80 -33.50 -16.60
C ARG A 587 24.23 -33.25 -17.10
N ARG A 588 24.38 -32.48 -18.19
CA ARG A 588 25.70 -32.08 -18.71
C ARG A 588 26.49 -31.26 -17.69
N ILE A 589 25.86 -30.29 -17.02
CA ILE A 589 26.49 -29.52 -15.95
C ILE A 589 26.96 -30.45 -14.82
N LEU A 590 26.08 -31.34 -14.36
CA LEU A 590 26.40 -32.29 -13.29
C LEU A 590 27.59 -33.20 -13.65
N ASN A 591 27.63 -33.72 -14.88
CA ASN A 591 28.73 -34.55 -15.38
C ASN A 591 30.04 -33.74 -15.50
N GLU A 592 29.97 -32.51 -16.02
CA GLU A 592 31.17 -31.65 -16.12
C GLU A 592 31.74 -31.32 -14.74
N VAL A 593 30.87 -30.92 -13.80
CA VAL A 593 31.31 -30.62 -12.43
C VAL A 593 31.93 -31.87 -11.77
N GLN A 594 31.35 -33.04 -11.96
CA GLN A 594 31.90 -34.28 -11.43
C GLN A 594 33.24 -34.61 -12.04
N ASN A 595 33.40 -34.51 -13.35
CA ASN A 595 34.66 -34.74 -14.03
C ASN A 595 35.76 -33.78 -13.54
N ARG A 596 35.44 -32.51 -13.38
CA ARG A 596 36.39 -31.50 -12.86
C ARG A 596 36.76 -31.73 -11.40
N GLN A 597 35.82 -32.20 -10.57
CA GLN A 597 36.12 -32.56 -9.19
C GLN A 597 37.09 -33.75 -9.15
N GLU A 598 36.85 -34.79 -9.96
CA GLU A 598 37.74 -35.96 -10.06
C GLU A 598 39.14 -35.56 -10.60
N GLU A 599 39.23 -34.64 -11.54
CA GLU A 599 40.51 -34.09 -12.04
C GLU A 599 41.26 -33.34 -10.93
N MET A 600 40.58 -32.47 -10.19
CA MET A 600 41.20 -31.73 -9.06
C MET A 600 41.66 -32.68 -7.96
N GLU A 601 40.88 -33.71 -7.64
CA GLU A 601 41.27 -34.73 -6.66
C GLU A 601 42.49 -35.53 -7.13
N ARG A 602 42.57 -35.91 -8.43
CA ARG A 602 43.74 -36.58 -9.00
C ARG A 602 45.00 -35.67 -8.97
N GLU A 603 44.83 -34.39 -9.33
CA GLU A 603 45.97 -33.45 -9.23
C GLU A 603 46.39 -33.21 -7.77
N ALA A 604 45.45 -33.12 -6.84
CA ALA A 604 45.77 -32.98 -5.41
C ALA A 604 46.49 -34.21 -4.86
N MET A 605 46.04 -35.42 -5.24
CA MET A 605 46.75 -36.65 -4.89
C MET A 605 48.11 -36.75 -5.53
N ALA A 606 48.26 -36.35 -6.80
CA ALA A 606 49.55 -36.34 -7.48
C ALA A 606 50.53 -35.38 -6.79
N LYS A 607 50.09 -34.13 -6.46
CA LYS A 607 50.90 -33.18 -5.70
C LYS A 607 51.28 -33.67 -4.31
N GLN A 608 50.34 -34.34 -3.61
CA GLN A 608 50.60 -34.89 -2.30
C GLN A 608 51.61 -36.04 -2.38
N GLN A 609 51.51 -36.89 -3.43
CA GLN A 609 52.49 -37.98 -3.69
C GLN A 609 53.86 -37.40 -4.05
N GLU A 610 53.91 -36.34 -4.86
CA GLU A 610 55.16 -35.65 -5.20
C GLU A 610 55.80 -35.00 -3.95
N GLN A 611 55.04 -34.40 -3.07
CA GLN A 611 55.50 -33.85 -1.79
C GLN A 611 56.00 -34.98 -0.86
N MET A 612 55.32 -36.12 -0.79
CA MET A 612 55.79 -37.26 -0.01
C MET A 612 57.11 -37.85 -0.56
N LEU A 613 57.23 -37.95 -1.90
CA LEU A 613 58.47 -38.40 -2.53
C LEU A 613 59.63 -37.39 -2.32
N ALA A 614 59.33 -36.08 -2.40
CA ALA A 614 60.31 -35.04 -2.10
C ALA A 614 60.75 -35.08 -0.61
N ALA A 615 59.79 -35.29 0.31
CA ALA A 615 60.12 -35.42 1.73
C ALA A 615 60.92 -36.71 2.03
N GLN A 616 60.60 -37.85 1.38
CA GLN A 616 61.42 -39.07 1.48
C GLN A 616 62.82 -38.90 0.89
N ALA A 617 62.93 -38.19 -0.25
CA ALA A 617 64.24 -37.89 -0.83
C ALA A 617 65.09 -36.98 0.09
N GLN A 618 64.47 -35.99 0.73
CA GLN A 618 65.14 -35.16 1.75
C GLN A 618 65.52 -35.95 2.99
N GLN A 619 64.70 -36.87 3.45
CA GLN A 619 65.02 -37.77 4.56
C GLN A 619 66.18 -38.72 4.19
N MET A 620 66.18 -39.27 2.97
CA MET A 620 67.29 -40.10 2.50
C MET A 620 68.59 -39.30 2.36
N GLN A 621 68.51 -38.04 1.86
CA GLN A 621 69.67 -37.14 1.81
C GLN A 621 70.17 -36.78 3.21
N ALA A 622 69.28 -36.54 4.15
CA ALA A 622 69.64 -36.29 5.56
C ALA A 622 70.27 -37.52 6.22
N GLN A 623 69.73 -38.74 5.94
CA GLN A 623 70.32 -39.99 6.43
C GLN A 623 71.66 -40.29 5.79
N THR A 624 71.86 -40.05 4.50
CA THR A 624 73.17 -40.19 3.84
C THR A 624 74.12 -39.14 4.32
N ALA A 625 73.71 -37.91 4.60
CA ALA A 625 74.55 -36.89 5.23
C ALA A 625 74.94 -37.25 6.66
N MET A 626 74.05 -37.78 7.48
CA MET A 626 74.33 -38.29 8.82
C MET A 626 75.27 -39.54 8.78
N GLN A 627 75.09 -40.43 7.80
CA GLN A 627 76.00 -41.58 7.62
C GLN A 627 77.42 -41.10 7.12
N ALA A 628 77.48 -40.09 6.28
CA ALA A 628 78.76 -39.51 5.85
C ALA A 628 79.48 -38.78 7.01
N GLU A 629 78.73 -38.09 7.86
CA GLU A 629 79.22 -37.45 9.07
C GLU A 629 79.69 -38.49 10.13
N ALA A 630 78.97 -39.58 10.29
CA ALA A 630 79.31 -40.72 11.15
C ALA A 630 80.53 -41.50 10.60
N ALA A 631 80.72 -41.60 9.29
CA ALA A 631 81.90 -42.20 8.67
C ALA A 631 83.12 -41.30 8.78
N ALA A 632 82.93 -39.97 8.82
CA ALA A 632 83.99 -38.99 9.06
C ALA A 632 84.46 -38.94 10.55
N ALA A 633 83.64 -39.47 11.46
CA ALA A 633 83.92 -39.48 12.90
C ALA A 633 84.51 -40.79 13.40
N GLN A 634 84.98 -41.70 12.52
CA GLN A 634 85.80 -42.84 12.99
C GLN A 634 87.21 -42.38 13.36
N PRO A 635 87.62 -42.46 14.63
CA PRO A 635 88.98 -42.12 15.03
C PRO A 635 89.93 -43.21 14.53
N LEU A 636 91.03 -42.78 13.81
CA LEU A 636 92.20 -43.56 13.54
C LEU A 636 92.84 -43.95 14.87
N ALA A 637 92.61 -45.18 15.29
CA ALA A 637 93.33 -45.82 16.42
C ALA A 637 94.73 -46.07 16.03
N GLY A 638 95.68 -45.36 16.67
CA GLY A 638 97.12 -45.70 16.64
C GLY A 638 98.08 -44.55 16.51
N MET A 639 98.08 -43.62 17.46
CA MET A 639 99.32 -42.88 17.81
C MET A 639 99.19 -42.35 19.25
N PRO A 640 100.27 -42.47 20.10
CA PRO A 640 100.24 -42.06 21.51
C PRO A 640 100.28 -40.55 21.68
N PRO A 641 99.70 -40.00 22.73
CA PRO A 641 99.50 -38.56 22.91
C PRO A 641 100.80 -37.84 23.30
N ASP A 642 101.05 -36.73 22.66
CA ASP A 642 102.14 -35.78 22.97
C ASP A 642 101.71 -34.94 24.22
N PRO A 643 102.57 -34.79 25.26
CA PRO A 643 102.19 -34.23 26.56
C PRO A 643 102.10 -32.70 26.66
N ALA A 644 101.93 -31.97 25.55
CA ALA A 644 101.90 -30.49 25.55
C ALA A 644 100.54 -29.81 25.56
N ILE A 645 99.38 -30.56 25.58
CA ILE A 645 98.03 -29.98 25.49
C ILE A 645 97.24 -30.08 26.83
N MET A 646 97.82 -30.55 27.92
CA MET A 646 97.13 -30.60 29.22
C MET A 646 97.33 -29.35 30.12
N GLN A 647 97.70 -28.19 29.59
CA GLN A 647 97.82 -26.96 30.41
C GLN A 647 96.98 -25.76 29.95
N ALA A 648 96.01 -25.92 29.06
CA ALA A 648 95.24 -24.76 28.57
C ALA A 648 93.74 -24.73 28.96
N GLU A 649 93.24 -25.72 29.67
CA GLU A 649 91.75 -25.76 30.04
C GLU A 649 91.41 -25.50 31.52
N ALA A 650 92.39 -24.94 32.30
CA ALA A 650 92.17 -24.63 33.71
C ALA A 650 91.97 -23.11 34.01
N ALA A 651 91.73 -22.28 32.98
CA ALA A 651 91.67 -20.82 33.21
C ALA A 651 90.50 -20.09 32.46
N GLN A 652 89.30 -20.63 32.39
CA GLN A 652 88.09 -19.84 32.05
C GLN A 652 86.83 -20.48 32.56
N GLY A 653 86.66 -20.50 33.84
CA GLY A 653 85.40 -20.79 34.53
C GLY A 653 85.27 -19.80 35.68
N GLN A 654 84.95 -18.53 35.39
CA GLN A 654 84.35 -17.56 36.30
C GLN A 654 84.36 -16.15 35.61
N ALA A 655 83.19 -15.84 34.96
CA ALA A 655 82.58 -14.53 35.05
C ALA A 655 81.22 -14.60 34.35
#